data_395120d016c46848bc16ec7c7eb68d3e
#
_entry.id   395120d016c46848bc16ec7c7eb68d3e
#
_cell.length_a   1.000
_cell.length_b   1.000
_cell.length_c   1.000
_cell.angle_alpha   90.00
_cell.angle_beta   90.00
_cell.angle_gamma   90.00
#
_symmetry.space_group_name_H-M   'P 1'
#
loop_
_entity.id
_entity.type
_entity.pdbx_description
1 polymer ?
#
loop_
_entity_poly.entity_id
_entity_poly.type
_entity_poly.pdbx_seq_one_letter_code
_entity_poly.pdbx_strand_id
1 'polypeptide(L)'
;MSGIGLAIPQLYLYLHFLFFLAPKHTHSFFHLNLSPYTLSLSQDQSQNAFLSSAFYPLKAMASSSCNCAKPQISHPLSSASSSTVHLGHSPTSISWNSRQPNRTHNISIIHSALHSPSVLHFPKQPYQNPLIPIEDDSVNVQVQPKTHRHPQWNLLQRAAAMALDMAESALVSLELQHPLPKTADPHVQISGNFAPVPEQPVKQALPVTGTIPSCINGVYLRNGANPLFEPVAGHHFFDGDGMVHAVTIDNGNASYACRFTETQRFLQEKELGRPVFPKAIGELHGHSGIARLLLFYARGLFGLVDHKQGTGVANAGLVYFNNRLLAMSEDDLPYLLRITPSGDLETVGRYNFDDQLKSTMIAHPKIDPFSKELFALSYDVIQKPYLKYFKFQPDGTKSPDVEIPLSMPTMMHDFAITENFVVIPNQQVLFKLQEMIFGGSPVIYDKNKKSSFGILSKNASDSKDIIWVESPDTFCFHLWNAWEEPESDEVVVIGSCMTPPDSIFNECDESLTSVLSEIRLNLKTGKSTRRPIISESEQVNLEAGMVNRNRLGRRTRYAYLAIAEPWPKVSGFAKIDLFTGEVKKHIYGDKKFGGEPFFLPRDDNCESAEDDGYIISFVHDENSWKSELQVVDAINLQLESSIKLPSRVPYGFHGTFIDAKSLINQA
;
A
#
# COMPACT_ATOMS: atom_id res chain seq x y z
N MET A 1 9.96 27.85 21.81
CA MET A 1 10.52 26.76 22.62
C MET A 1 9.38 25.93 23.23
N SER A 2 8.51 25.34 22.43
CA SER A 2 7.35 24.55 22.94
C SER A 2 7.09 23.27 22.13
N GLY A 3 8.08 22.73 21.43
CA GLY A 3 7.94 21.52 20.61
C GLY A 3 8.82 20.32 20.98
N ILE A 4 9.67 20.43 21.98
CA ILE A 4 10.61 19.35 22.37
C ILE A 4 10.02 18.40 23.44
N GLY A 5 8.88 18.77 24.04
CA GLY A 5 8.32 18.06 25.19
C GLY A 5 7.64 16.70 24.90
N LEU A 6 7.26 16.40 23.66
CA LEU A 6 6.44 15.20 23.35
C LEU A 6 7.23 14.04 22.73
N ALA A 7 8.35 14.28 22.07
CA ALA A 7 9.14 13.22 21.43
C ALA A 7 10.09 12.48 22.40
N ILE A 8 10.56 13.16 23.43
CA ILE A 8 11.49 12.57 24.42
C ILE A 8 10.83 11.51 25.32
N PRO A 9 9.58 11.66 25.80
CA PRO A 9 8.93 10.62 26.57
C PRO A 9 8.65 9.34 25.79
N GLN A 10 8.35 9.43 24.50
CA GLN A 10 8.09 8.26 23.64
C GLN A 10 9.37 7.47 23.36
N LEU A 11 10.48 8.15 23.07
CA LEU A 11 11.78 7.50 22.88
C LEU A 11 12.29 6.92 24.21
N TYR A 12 12.04 7.61 25.33
CA TYR A 12 12.42 7.16 26.69
C TYR A 12 11.62 5.92 27.11
N LEU A 13 10.31 5.87 26.82
CA LEU A 13 9.48 4.68 27.03
C LEU A 13 9.93 3.51 26.14
N TYR A 14 10.27 3.77 24.89
CA TYR A 14 10.74 2.75 23.95
C TYR A 14 12.12 2.22 24.32
N LEU A 15 13.06 3.10 24.71
CA LEU A 15 14.39 2.71 25.19
C LEU A 15 14.31 2.00 26.57
N HIS A 16 13.44 2.42 27.47
CA HIS A 16 13.20 1.72 28.72
C HIS A 16 12.59 0.34 28.52
N PHE A 17 11.69 0.19 27.55
CA PHE A 17 11.09 -1.10 27.20
C PHE A 17 12.12 -2.06 26.59
N LEU A 18 13.03 -1.56 25.76
CA LEU A 18 14.15 -2.35 25.21
C LEU A 18 15.18 -2.75 26.26
N PHE A 19 15.45 -1.90 27.26
CA PHE A 19 16.35 -2.23 28.37
C PHE A 19 15.78 -3.29 29.34
N PHE A 20 14.46 -3.37 29.49
CA PHE A 20 13.81 -4.37 30.35
C PHE A 20 13.71 -5.76 29.72
N LEU A 21 13.84 -5.87 28.39
CA LEU A 21 13.72 -7.13 27.66
C LEU A 21 15.05 -7.75 27.22
N ALA A 22 16.19 -7.12 27.51
CA ALA A 22 17.50 -7.70 27.23
C ALA A 22 17.78 -8.90 28.14
N PRO A 23 18.13 -10.08 27.59
CA PRO A 23 18.54 -11.22 28.41
C PRO A 23 19.78 -10.89 29.24
N LYS A 24 19.81 -11.32 30.49
CA LYS A 24 20.88 -11.05 31.48
C LYS A 24 22.29 -11.59 31.14
N HIS A 25 22.63 -11.84 29.89
CA HIS A 25 23.89 -12.49 29.48
C HIS A 25 24.76 -11.68 28.50
N THR A 26 24.61 -10.35 28.44
CA THR A 26 25.56 -9.50 27.70
C THR A 26 26.04 -8.32 28.55
N HIS A 27 26.61 -8.63 29.72
CA HIS A 27 27.41 -7.66 30.47
C HIS A 27 28.89 -7.81 30.06
N SER A 28 29.27 -7.24 28.92
CA SER A 28 30.66 -6.85 28.65
C SER A 28 30.67 -6.05 27.37
N PHE A 29 31.09 -4.81 27.49
CA PHE A 29 31.19 -3.75 26.49
C PHE A 29 30.07 -2.69 26.59
N PHE A 30 30.28 -1.73 27.45
CA PHE A 30 30.02 -0.30 27.27
C PHE A 30 30.17 0.39 28.64
N HIS A 31 31.41 0.68 29.06
CA HIS A 31 31.66 1.70 30.09
C HIS A 31 31.85 3.05 29.37
N LEU A 32 30.81 3.83 29.29
CA LEU A 32 30.87 5.26 29.04
C LEU A 32 30.81 5.99 30.39
N ASN A 33 31.96 6.54 30.83
CA ASN A 33 32.07 7.43 31.94
C ASN A 33 31.34 8.75 31.65
N LEU A 34 30.19 8.96 32.21
CA LEU A 34 29.53 10.27 32.27
C LEU A 34 29.70 10.84 33.70
N SER A 35 30.51 11.88 33.77
CA SER A 35 30.69 12.70 34.97
C SER A 35 29.41 13.48 35.32
N PRO A 36 29.02 13.60 36.59
CA PRO A 36 27.76 14.24 36.98
C PRO A 36 27.95 15.77 37.06
N TYR A 37 27.30 16.50 36.19
CA TYR A 37 27.02 17.90 36.42
C TYR A 37 25.67 18.04 37.13
N THR A 38 25.79 18.48 38.39
CA THR A 38 24.67 18.86 39.27
C THR A 38 24.04 20.16 38.74
N LEU A 39 22.79 20.07 38.34
CA LEU A 39 21.90 21.22 38.11
C LEU A 39 20.89 21.23 39.30
N SER A 40 21.03 22.21 40.16
CA SER A 40 20.06 22.51 41.24
C SER A 40 18.82 23.14 40.61
N LEU A 41 17.68 22.47 40.73
CA LEU A 41 16.36 23.05 40.45
C LEU A 41 15.65 23.27 41.78
N SER A 42 15.31 24.51 42.07
CA SER A 42 14.49 24.92 43.21
C SER A 42 13.09 24.32 43.13
N GLN A 43 12.68 23.70 44.24
CA GLN A 43 11.34 23.20 44.44
C GLN A 43 10.35 24.36 44.56
N ASP A 44 9.36 24.39 43.68
CA ASP A 44 8.13 25.13 43.91
C ASP A 44 7.01 24.11 44.25
N GLN A 45 6.47 24.26 45.45
CA GLN A 45 5.43 23.40 46.00
C GLN A 45 4.07 23.85 45.50
N SER A 46 3.54 23.21 44.48
CA SER A 46 2.07 23.13 44.32
C SER A 46 1.74 22.26 43.10
N GLN A 47 1.61 20.95 43.30
CA GLN A 47 0.80 20.00 42.52
C GLN A 47 1.03 18.56 42.97
N ASN A 48 0.71 18.32 44.24
CA ASN A 48 0.52 16.97 44.77
C ASN A 48 -0.98 16.72 44.95
N ALA A 49 -1.68 16.35 43.90
CA ALA A 49 -2.99 15.70 43.94
C ALA A 49 -3.36 15.19 42.55
N PHE A 50 -2.76 14.11 42.08
CA PHE A 50 -3.33 13.25 41.02
C PHE A 50 -2.39 12.08 40.62
N LEU A 51 -1.79 11.41 41.63
CA LEU A 51 -1.05 10.16 41.41
C LEU A 51 -1.20 9.20 42.61
N SER A 52 -2.43 8.81 42.92
CA SER A 52 -2.67 7.74 43.90
C SER A 52 -3.91 6.90 43.54
N SER A 53 -3.94 6.28 42.38
CA SER A 53 -4.91 5.21 42.11
C SER A 53 -4.51 4.32 40.92
N ALA A 54 -3.28 3.81 40.89
CA ALA A 54 -2.91 2.77 39.91
C ALA A 54 -1.73 1.92 40.40
N PHE A 55 -1.73 1.50 41.68
CA PHE A 55 -0.87 0.42 42.12
C PHE A 55 -1.61 -0.38 43.18
N TYR A 56 -2.24 -1.47 42.81
CA TYR A 56 -2.54 -2.61 43.69
C TYR A 56 -2.16 -3.92 42.99
N PRO A 57 -1.78 -4.96 43.70
CA PRO A 57 -0.57 -5.71 43.41
C PRO A 57 -0.87 -7.09 42.83
N LEU A 58 -0.05 -7.53 41.90
CA LEU A 58 0.15 -8.94 41.55
C LEU A 58 1.05 -9.60 42.59
N LYS A 59 0.46 -10.03 43.73
CA LYS A 59 1.03 -11.01 44.63
C LYS A 59 -0.09 -11.85 45.15
N ALA A 60 -0.26 -13.05 44.60
CA ALA A 60 -0.77 -14.28 45.19
C ALA A 60 -1.33 -15.19 44.14
N MET A 61 -0.52 -16.14 43.67
CA MET A 61 -0.93 -17.50 43.29
C MET A 61 0.30 -18.27 42.84
N ALA A 62 1.11 -18.62 43.83
CA ALA A 62 2.01 -19.77 43.72
C ALA A 62 1.66 -20.67 44.92
N SER A 63 1.25 -21.87 44.61
CA SER A 63 1.03 -23.05 45.43
C SER A 63 -0.41 -23.58 45.41
N SER A 64 -0.64 -24.55 44.58
CA SER A 64 -1.23 -25.83 45.01
C SER A 64 -0.99 -26.89 43.90
N SER A 65 -0.12 -27.77 44.27
CA SER A 65 0.02 -29.09 43.68
C SER A 65 -1.25 -29.90 43.95
N CYS A 66 -1.80 -30.56 42.96
CA CYS A 66 -2.55 -31.80 43.20
C CYS A 66 -2.56 -32.70 41.97
N ASN A 67 -2.22 -33.91 42.27
CA ASN A 67 -2.14 -35.15 41.50
C ASN A 67 -3.42 -35.60 40.81
N CYS A 68 -3.20 -36.64 39.98
CA CYS A 68 -4.14 -37.67 39.51
C CYS A 68 -4.90 -37.32 38.24
N ALA A 69 -5.01 -38.14 37.26
CA ALA A 69 -4.90 -39.57 36.99
C ALA A 69 -5.18 -39.78 35.51
N LYS A 70 -4.50 -40.70 34.88
CA LYS A 70 -4.86 -41.21 33.56
C LYS A 70 -6.09 -42.13 33.67
N PRO A 71 -6.89 -42.23 32.61
CA PRO A 71 -7.48 -43.50 32.26
C PRO A 71 -7.02 -43.97 30.86
N GLN A 72 -6.61 -45.22 30.84
CA GLN A 72 -6.57 -46.10 29.68
C GLN A 72 -8.01 -46.51 29.27
N ILE A 73 -8.29 -46.60 27.98
CA ILE A 73 -9.29 -47.52 27.42
C ILE A 73 -8.83 -47.83 25.98
N SER A 74 -8.37 -48.98 25.75
CA SER A 74 -8.66 -50.20 24.95
C SER A 74 -9.39 -50.01 23.61
N HIS A 75 -8.69 -50.55 22.58
CA HIS A 75 -9.21 -50.88 21.25
C HIS A 75 -10.22 -52.03 21.29
N PRO A 76 -11.02 -52.22 20.21
CA PRO A 76 -10.87 -53.50 19.51
C PRO A 76 -10.77 -53.39 17.98
N LEU A 77 -10.11 -54.42 17.49
CA LEU A 77 -9.84 -54.81 16.12
C LEU A 77 -11.08 -55.36 15.36
N SER A 78 -11.05 -55.18 14.03
CA SER A 78 -11.40 -56.21 13.03
C SER A 78 -11.01 -55.68 11.66
N SER A 79 -10.12 -56.22 10.95
CA SER A 79 -9.89 -57.39 10.13
C SER A 79 -10.32 -57.23 8.67
N ALA A 80 -9.28 -57.29 7.83
CA ALA A 80 -9.10 -57.99 6.54
C ALA A 80 -9.74 -57.39 5.30
N SER A 81 -9.10 -57.30 4.13
CA SER A 81 -8.29 -58.25 3.43
C SER A 81 -7.53 -57.63 2.24
N SER A 82 -6.33 -58.00 2.09
CA SER A 82 -5.42 -58.30 1.00
C SER A 82 -5.84 -58.15 -0.46
N SER A 83 -4.97 -57.56 -1.27
CA SER A 83 -4.42 -58.21 -2.47
C SER A 83 -3.13 -57.49 -2.95
N THR A 84 -2.09 -58.26 -3.02
CA THR A 84 -0.74 -58.04 -3.54
C THR A 84 -0.70 -58.11 -5.06
N VAL A 85 0.13 -57.26 -5.69
CA VAL A 85 0.89 -57.63 -6.90
C VAL A 85 2.26 -56.99 -6.84
N HIS A 86 3.27 -57.83 -6.96
CA HIS A 86 4.71 -57.59 -7.05
C HIS A 86 5.17 -57.12 -8.45
N LEU A 87 6.30 -56.45 -8.47
CA LEU A 87 7.51 -56.54 -9.32
C LEU A 87 8.08 -55.10 -9.41
N GLY A 88 9.27 -54.77 -9.04
CA GLY A 88 10.58 -55.45 -8.98
C GLY A 88 11.55 -54.62 -9.79
N HIS A 89 12.53 -54.01 -9.19
CA HIS A 89 13.96 -54.05 -9.41
C HIS A 89 14.71 -52.83 -8.87
N SER A 90 15.76 -53.14 -8.21
CA SER A 90 16.71 -52.36 -7.44
C SER A 90 17.88 -51.82 -8.29
N PRO A 91 18.97 -51.36 -7.67
CA PRO A 91 19.48 -49.98 -7.78
C PRO A 91 20.89 -49.95 -8.40
N THR A 92 21.34 -48.77 -8.79
CA THR A 92 22.79 -48.59 -9.07
C THR A 92 23.35 -47.41 -8.26
N SER A 93 24.21 -47.75 -7.39
CA SER A 93 25.17 -46.93 -6.66
C SER A 93 26.25 -46.37 -7.59
N ILE A 94 26.63 -45.12 -7.45
CA ILE A 94 27.94 -44.61 -7.88
C ILE A 94 28.56 -43.77 -6.78
N SER A 95 29.80 -44.11 -6.49
CA SER A 95 30.67 -43.74 -5.40
C SER A 95 31.27 -42.32 -5.50
N TRP A 96 31.59 -41.80 -4.33
CA TRP A 96 32.44 -40.65 -4.05
C TRP A 96 33.88 -40.84 -4.55
N ASN A 97 34.48 -39.74 -5.02
CA ASN A 97 35.93 -39.57 -4.93
C ASN A 97 36.31 -38.13 -4.61
N SER A 98 36.95 -37.97 -3.48
CA SER A 98 37.59 -36.79 -2.94
C SER A 98 38.88 -36.42 -3.68
N ARG A 99 39.11 -35.15 -3.96
CA ARG A 99 40.46 -34.56 -4.03
C ARG A 99 40.43 -33.09 -3.72
N GLN A 100 41.03 -32.69 -2.59
CA GLN A 100 41.53 -31.31 -2.36
C GLN A 100 42.83 -31.09 -3.14
N PRO A 101 43.14 -29.82 -3.42
CA PRO A 101 44.45 -29.32 -2.98
C PRO A 101 44.40 -27.92 -2.34
N ASN A 102 45.22 -27.76 -1.34
CA ASN A 102 45.64 -26.55 -0.64
C ASN A 102 46.05 -25.41 -1.58
N ARG A 103 45.62 -24.15 -1.27
CA ARG A 103 46.39 -22.96 -1.61
C ARG A 103 46.27 -21.90 -0.50
N THR A 104 47.39 -21.39 -0.13
CA THR A 104 47.79 -20.40 0.84
C THR A 104 47.12 -19.02 0.60
N HIS A 105 46.69 -18.40 1.70
CA HIS A 105 46.15 -17.03 1.75
C HIS A 105 47.22 -15.95 1.61
N ASN A 106 47.06 -15.06 0.67
CA ASN A 106 47.65 -13.73 0.71
C ASN A 106 46.51 -12.71 1.03
N ILE A 107 46.63 -12.06 2.17
CA ILE A 107 45.74 -10.97 2.60
C ILE A 107 46.21 -9.70 1.88
N SER A 108 45.44 -9.23 0.91
CA SER A 108 45.60 -7.89 0.36
C SER A 108 44.47 -7.00 0.95
N ILE A 109 44.91 -5.98 1.68
CA ILE A 109 44.04 -4.93 2.21
C ILE A 109 43.54 -4.10 1.01
N ILE A 110 42.27 -4.22 0.69
CA ILE A 110 41.62 -3.36 -0.31
C ILE A 110 41.07 -2.12 0.41
N HIS A 111 41.63 -0.98 0.12
CA HIS A 111 41.01 0.30 0.43
C HIS A 111 39.69 0.43 -0.36
N SER A 112 38.57 0.29 0.32
CA SER A 112 37.29 0.59 -0.27
C SER A 112 37.09 2.10 -0.33
N ALA A 113 37.14 2.66 -1.52
CA ALA A 113 36.66 4.01 -1.79
C ALA A 113 35.17 4.08 -1.53
N LEU A 114 34.76 5.01 -0.67
CA LEU A 114 33.36 5.37 -0.43
C LEU A 114 32.73 5.86 -1.75
N HIS A 115 31.91 5.04 -2.35
CA HIS A 115 31.09 5.46 -3.49
C HIS A 115 29.82 6.12 -2.93
N SER A 116 29.60 7.36 -3.29
CA SER A 116 28.30 8.03 -3.13
C SER A 116 27.24 7.23 -3.92
N PRO A 117 26.04 7.01 -3.38
CA PRO A 117 24.97 6.35 -4.13
C PRO A 117 24.63 7.18 -5.37
N SER A 118 24.72 6.56 -6.53
CA SER A 118 24.39 7.19 -7.80
C SER A 118 22.88 7.36 -7.93
N VAL A 119 22.45 8.50 -8.42
CA VAL A 119 21.08 8.70 -8.98
C VAL A 119 20.79 7.56 -9.94
N LEU A 120 19.57 7.01 -9.89
CA LEU A 120 19.12 5.87 -10.68
C LEU A 120 19.66 5.91 -12.11
N HIS A 121 20.66 5.10 -12.37
CA HIS A 121 20.96 4.63 -13.71
C HIS A 121 20.06 3.42 -13.95
N PHE A 122 19.04 3.59 -14.77
CA PHE A 122 18.12 2.48 -15.12
C PHE A 122 18.92 1.26 -15.54
N PRO A 123 18.55 0.04 -15.09
CA PRO A 123 19.28 -1.16 -15.43
C PRO A 123 19.39 -1.27 -16.94
N LYS A 124 20.61 -1.39 -17.47
CA LYS A 124 20.81 -1.79 -18.86
C LYS A 124 20.19 -3.16 -19.01
N GLN A 125 19.17 -3.27 -19.84
CA GLN A 125 18.45 -4.51 -20.08
C GLN A 125 19.41 -5.64 -20.46
N PRO A 126 19.22 -6.88 -19.98
CA PRO A 126 20.04 -8.02 -20.39
C PRO A 126 19.69 -8.58 -21.78
N TYR A 127 18.85 -7.89 -22.57
CA TYR A 127 18.51 -8.31 -23.91
C TYR A 127 18.91 -7.26 -24.95
N GLN A 128 19.82 -7.68 -25.85
CA GLN A 128 20.17 -6.92 -27.04
C GLN A 128 18.96 -6.88 -27.97
N ASN A 129 18.34 -5.70 -28.15
CA ASN A 129 17.41 -5.46 -29.24
C ASN A 129 18.16 -5.24 -30.55
N PRO A 130 17.67 -5.74 -31.68
CA PRO A 130 18.20 -5.36 -32.97
C PRO A 130 17.97 -3.85 -33.21
N LEU A 131 19.04 -3.15 -33.52
CA LEU A 131 19.07 -1.73 -33.81
C LEU A 131 18.18 -1.42 -35.02
N ILE A 132 17.03 -0.80 -34.79
CA ILE A 132 16.31 -0.06 -35.83
C ILE A 132 16.77 1.40 -35.67
N PRO A 133 17.28 2.06 -36.71
CA PRO A 133 17.68 3.47 -36.64
C PRO A 133 16.41 4.32 -36.45
N ILE A 134 16.33 5.03 -35.32
CA ILE A 134 15.37 6.11 -35.14
C ILE A 134 16.09 7.36 -35.63
N GLU A 135 15.54 8.01 -36.67
CA GLU A 135 15.99 9.34 -37.07
C GLU A 135 15.78 10.31 -35.91
N ASP A 136 16.88 10.87 -35.47
CA ASP A 136 17.00 11.72 -34.30
C ASP A 136 16.95 13.20 -34.71
N ASP A 137 15.78 13.82 -34.61
CA ASP A 137 15.65 15.28 -34.65
C ASP A 137 16.01 15.85 -33.27
N SER A 138 17.28 15.77 -32.91
CA SER A 138 17.80 16.32 -31.67
C SER A 138 17.94 17.84 -31.71
N VAL A 139 16.98 18.54 -31.16
CA VAL A 139 17.21 19.90 -30.63
C VAL A 139 18.03 19.76 -29.36
N ASN A 140 19.27 20.14 -29.46
CA ASN A 140 20.26 20.15 -28.36
C ASN A 140 19.89 21.21 -27.32
N VAL A 141 18.99 20.87 -26.39
CA VAL A 141 18.79 21.67 -25.17
C VAL A 141 19.84 21.21 -24.17
N GLN A 142 20.91 22.00 -24.04
CA GLN A 142 21.85 21.83 -22.93
C GLN A 142 21.12 22.08 -21.60
N VAL A 143 20.64 21.02 -20.98
CA VAL A 143 20.22 21.04 -19.58
C VAL A 143 21.50 21.18 -18.74
N GLN A 144 21.79 22.39 -18.29
CA GLN A 144 22.83 22.59 -17.28
C GLN A 144 22.48 21.75 -16.03
N PRO A 145 23.39 20.93 -15.51
CA PRO A 145 23.12 20.19 -14.28
C PRO A 145 22.86 21.22 -13.16
N LYS A 146 21.62 21.22 -12.63
CA LYS A 146 21.32 21.96 -11.41
C LYS A 146 22.25 21.42 -10.35
N THR A 147 23.22 22.22 -9.92
CA THR A 147 24.11 21.90 -8.82
C THR A 147 23.25 21.61 -7.60
N HIS A 148 23.23 20.36 -7.16
CA HIS A 148 22.60 19.97 -5.91
C HIS A 148 23.25 20.79 -4.79
N ARG A 149 22.48 21.68 -4.17
CA ARG A 149 22.93 22.37 -2.97
C ARG A 149 22.83 21.34 -1.84
N HIS A 150 23.98 20.78 -1.43
CA HIS A 150 24.05 19.99 -0.22
C HIS A 150 23.50 20.79 0.97
N PRO A 151 22.73 20.17 1.87
CA PRO A 151 22.22 20.84 3.06
C PRO A 151 23.38 21.56 3.80
N GLN A 152 23.14 22.81 4.23
CA GLN A 152 24.14 23.57 4.95
C GLN A 152 24.25 23.11 6.40
N TRP A 153 24.78 21.91 6.58
CA TRP A 153 24.97 21.31 7.90
C TRP A 153 26.18 21.90 8.63
N ASN A 154 26.01 22.10 9.95
CA ASN A 154 27.12 22.41 10.84
C ASN A 154 28.03 21.19 11.05
N LEU A 155 29.17 21.36 11.74
CA LEU A 155 30.15 20.30 11.95
C LEU A 155 29.56 19.08 12.71
N LEU A 156 28.69 19.33 13.71
CA LEU A 156 28.06 18.27 14.48
C LEU A 156 27.08 17.45 13.61
N GLN A 157 26.27 18.12 12.81
CA GLN A 157 25.36 17.47 11.88
C GLN A 157 26.11 16.64 10.83
N ARG A 158 27.21 17.14 10.29
CA ARG A 158 28.07 16.39 9.34
C ARG A 158 28.63 15.11 9.99
N ALA A 159 29.15 15.25 11.22
CA ALA A 159 29.70 14.11 11.95
C ALA A 159 28.60 13.08 12.28
N ALA A 160 27.42 13.54 12.70
CA ALA A 160 26.28 12.68 12.96
C ALA A 160 25.80 11.97 11.68
N ALA A 161 25.69 12.69 10.55
CA ALA A 161 25.32 12.10 9.26
C ALA A 161 26.28 10.97 8.88
N MET A 162 27.60 11.23 8.91
CA MET A 162 28.62 10.21 8.61
C MET A 162 28.48 8.97 9.52
N ALA A 163 28.32 9.16 10.82
CA ALA A 163 28.22 8.05 11.77
C ALA A 163 26.96 7.21 11.53
N LEU A 164 25.80 7.86 11.31
CA LEU A 164 24.54 7.19 11.02
C LEU A 164 24.55 6.47 9.67
N ASP A 165 25.22 7.06 8.67
CA ASP A 165 25.37 6.45 7.34
C ASP A 165 26.29 5.22 7.38
N MET A 166 27.37 5.28 8.16
CA MET A 166 28.22 4.10 8.40
C MET A 166 27.45 2.99 9.12
N ALA A 167 26.63 3.33 10.12
CA ALA A 167 25.81 2.36 10.84
C ALA A 167 24.76 1.72 9.91
N GLU A 168 24.10 2.51 9.05
CA GLU A 168 23.15 2.00 8.08
C GLU A 168 23.81 1.10 7.03
N SER A 169 24.98 1.51 6.51
CA SER A 169 25.76 0.69 5.56
C SER A 169 26.18 -0.65 6.16
N ALA A 170 26.56 -0.66 7.43
CA ALA A 170 26.87 -1.90 8.15
C ALA A 170 25.61 -2.78 8.33
N LEU A 171 24.46 -2.18 8.67
CA LEU A 171 23.20 -2.88 8.79
C LEU A 171 22.79 -3.53 7.46
N VAL A 172 22.83 -2.79 6.35
CA VAL A 172 22.54 -3.28 5.00
C VAL A 172 23.50 -4.43 4.63
N SER A 173 24.79 -4.27 4.93
CA SER A 173 25.78 -5.33 4.65
C SER A 173 25.53 -6.61 5.43
N LEU A 174 24.96 -6.53 6.63
CA LEU A 174 24.56 -7.70 7.42
C LEU A 174 23.28 -8.35 6.86
N GLU A 175 22.29 -7.55 6.48
CA GLU A 175 21.06 -8.05 5.88
C GLU A 175 21.32 -8.82 4.59
N LEU A 176 22.13 -8.28 3.70
CA LEU A 176 22.45 -8.86 2.40
C LEU A 176 23.32 -10.15 2.47
N GLN A 177 23.74 -10.56 3.68
CA GLN A 177 24.32 -11.89 3.88
C GLN A 177 23.29 -13.02 3.76
N HIS A 178 22.03 -12.70 3.85
CA HIS A 178 20.91 -13.63 3.73
C HIS A 178 20.00 -13.22 2.57
N PRO A 179 19.38 -14.17 1.86
CA PRO A 179 18.40 -13.82 0.83
C PRO A 179 17.20 -13.12 1.47
N LEU A 180 16.75 -12.04 0.82
CA LEU A 180 15.50 -11.38 1.20
C LEU A 180 14.29 -12.27 0.83
N PRO A 181 13.17 -12.18 1.58
CA PRO A 181 11.93 -12.84 1.17
C PRO A 181 11.45 -12.25 -0.16
N LYS A 182 10.76 -13.01 -0.98
CA LYS A 182 10.26 -12.56 -2.29
C LYS A 182 9.41 -11.30 -2.21
N THR A 183 8.69 -11.11 -1.10
CA THR A 183 7.88 -9.91 -0.83
C THR A 183 8.71 -8.66 -0.51
N ALA A 184 10.00 -8.78 -0.30
CA ALA A 184 10.91 -7.67 -0.02
C ALA A 184 12.15 -7.65 -0.94
N ASP A 185 12.32 -8.62 -1.84
CA ASP A 185 13.44 -8.65 -2.77
C ASP A 185 13.19 -7.68 -3.94
N PRO A 186 13.96 -6.58 -4.08
CA PRO A 186 13.77 -5.63 -5.18
C PRO A 186 13.94 -6.27 -6.56
N HIS A 187 14.75 -7.34 -6.70
CA HIS A 187 14.89 -8.06 -7.97
C HIS A 187 13.61 -8.80 -8.39
N VAL A 188 12.71 -9.03 -7.47
CA VAL A 188 11.39 -9.61 -7.71
C VAL A 188 10.34 -8.50 -7.78
N GLN A 189 10.32 -7.61 -6.78
CA GLN A 189 9.24 -6.66 -6.55
C GLN A 189 9.17 -5.51 -7.56
N ILE A 190 10.32 -5.03 -8.03
CA ILE A 190 10.40 -3.93 -9.02
C ILE A 190 11.11 -4.37 -10.30
N SER A 191 10.93 -5.63 -10.70
CA SER A 191 11.42 -6.16 -11.96
C SER A 191 10.38 -6.02 -13.08
N GLY A 192 10.82 -6.17 -14.33
CA GLY A 192 9.93 -6.09 -15.48
C GLY A 192 9.22 -4.74 -15.56
N ASN A 193 7.91 -4.73 -15.79
CA ASN A 193 7.15 -3.48 -15.87
C ASN A 193 6.80 -2.87 -14.49
N PHE A 194 7.21 -3.47 -13.38
CA PHE A 194 7.19 -2.81 -12.07
C PHE A 194 8.40 -1.89 -11.86
N ALA A 195 9.43 -1.99 -12.72
CA ALA A 195 10.62 -1.15 -12.61
C ALA A 195 10.28 0.34 -12.81
N PRO A 196 10.98 1.25 -12.12
CA PRO A 196 10.72 2.69 -12.19
C PRO A 196 10.98 3.27 -13.60
N VAL A 197 10.40 4.44 -13.84
CA VAL A 197 10.58 5.26 -15.05
C VAL A 197 10.96 6.69 -14.67
N PRO A 198 11.64 7.44 -15.56
CA PRO A 198 11.83 8.87 -15.37
C PRO A 198 10.55 9.66 -15.62
N GLU A 199 10.49 10.88 -15.08
CA GLU A 199 9.46 11.85 -15.45
C GLU A 199 9.46 12.14 -16.95
N GLN A 200 8.27 12.39 -17.52
CA GLN A 200 8.10 12.80 -18.91
C GLN A 200 7.40 14.16 -18.95
N PRO A 201 8.01 15.15 -19.63
CA PRO A 201 7.31 16.39 -19.92
C PRO A 201 6.14 16.13 -20.87
N VAL A 202 5.25 17.09 -20.99
CA VAL A 202 4.08 16.96 -21.86
C VAL A 202 4.49 16.64 -23.27
N LYS A 203 4.02 15.50 -23.77
CA LYS A 203 4.14 15.09 -25.17
C LYS A 203 2.78 15.23 -25.83
N GLN A 204 2.68 16.15 -26.77
CA GLN A 204 1.47 16.43 -27.54
C GLN A 204 1.31 15.48 -28.73
N ALA A 205 0.10 15.44 -29.29
CA ALA A 205 -0.25 14.75 -30.53
C ALA A 205 0.15 13.27 -30.56
N LEU A 206 -0.29 12.52 -29.55
CA LEU A 206 -0.03 11.09 -29.48
C LEU A 206 -0.72 10.32 -30.61
N PRO A 207 -0.08 9.28 -31.17
CA PRO A 207 -0.72 8.44 -32.20
C PRO A 207 -1.92 7.70 -31.61
N VAL A 208 -3.06 7.79 -32.30
CA VAL A 208 -4.31 7.11 -31.95
C VAL A 208 -4.65 6.10 -33.03
N THR A 209 -5.01 4.89 -32.62
CA THR A 209 -5.62 3.86 -33.49
C THR A 209 -7.08 3.71 -33.07
N GLY A 210 -7.99 3.63 -34.03
CA GLY A 210 -9.43 3.69 -33.76
C GLY A 210 -9.92 5.12 -33.59
N THR A 211 -11.07 5.31 -32.94
CA THR A 211 -11.67 6.63 -32.72
C THR A 211 -11.94 6.81 -31.22
N ILE A 212 -11.36 7.84 -30.61
CA ILE A 212 -11.68 8.19 -29.22
C ILE A 212 -13.13 8.68 -29.19
N PRO A 213 -14.00 8.11 -28.35
CA PRO A 213 -15.39 8.56 -28.23
C PRO A 213 -15.47 10.04 -27.85
N SER A 214 -16.35 10.80 -28.51
CA SER A 214 -16.45 12.25 -28.34
C SER A 214 -16.87 12.71 -26.94
N CYS A 215 -17.50 11.81 -26.17
CA CYS A 215 -17.85 12.08 -24.77
C CYS A 215 -16.63 11.98 -23.83
N ILE A 216 -15.52 11.37 -24.25
CA ILE A 216 -14.30 11.33 -23.47
C ILE A 216 -13.48 12.59 -23.75
N ASN A 217 -13.66 13.59 -22.86
CA ASN A 217 -12.97 14.87 -22.96
C ASN A 217 -12.56 15.30 -21.53
N GLY A 218 -11.27 15.34 -21.25
CA GLY A 218 -10.72 15.58 -19.91
C GLY A 218 -9.37 14.91 -19.71
N VAL A 219 -9.05 14.51 -18.47
CA VAL A 219 -7.78 13.90 -18.14
C VAL A 219 -8.00 12.60 -17.38
N TYR A 220 -7.46 11.50 -17.91
CA TYR A 220 -7.31 10.25 -17.18
C TYR A 220 -5.98 10.25 -16.45
N LEU A 221 -6.03 10.00 -15.14
CA LEU A 221 -4.87 9.95 -14.26
C LEU A 221 -4.78 8.59 -13.58
N ARG A 222 -3.55 8.09 -13.40
CA ARG A 222 -3.27 6.92 -12.59
C ARG A 222 -2.03 7.13 -11.74
N ASN A 223 -2.15 6.77 -10.45
CA ASN A 223 -1.07 6.79 -9.49
C ASN A 223 -0.32 5.45 -9.46
N GLY A 224 0.90 5.47 -8.98
CA GLY A 224 1.69 4.25 -8.77
C GLY A 224 2.98 4.53 -8.03
N ALA A 225 3.55 3.46 -7.50
CA ALA A 225 4.85 3.50 -6.84
C ALA A 225 5.99 3.54 -7.86
N ASN A 226 6.89 4.49 -7.71
CA ASN A 226 8.05 4.68 -8.57
C ASN A 226 9.23 5.16 -7.72
N PRO A 227 10.10 4.28 -7.22
CA PRO A 227 11.18 4.70 -6.33
C PRO A 227 12.12 5.70 -7.01
N LEU A 228 12.40 6.83 -6.31
CA LEU A 228 13.33 7.85 -6.79
C LEU A 228 14.77 7.34 -6.83
N PHE A 229 15.14 6.52 -5.86
CA PHE A 229 16.46 5.91 -5.74
C PHE A 229 16.39 4.40 -5.84
N GLU A 230 17.47 3.80 -6.38
CA GLU A 230 17.61 2.36 -6.37
C GLU A 230 17.59 1.83 -4.92
N PRO A 231 16.77 0.83 -4.61
CA PRO A 231 16.74 0.24 -3.28
C PRO A 231 18.10 -0.37 -2.89
N VAL A 232 18.58 0.00 -1.70
CA VAL A 232 19.84 -0.53 -1.14
C VAL A 232 19.63 -1.75 -0.24
N ALA A 233 18.36 -2.05 0.07
CA ALA A 233 17.93 -3.15 0.93
C ALA A 233 16.57 -3.66 0.46
N GLY A 234 15.72 -4.14 1.38
CA GLY A 234 14.38 -4.60 1.05
C GLY A 234 13.51 -3.52 0.39
N HIS A 235 12.64 -3.95 -0.53
CA HIS A 235 11.69 -3.08 -1.21
C HIS A 235 10.48 -3.90 -1.68
N HIS A 236 9.29 -3.44 -1.37
CA HIS A 236 8.04 -3.99 -1.87
C HIS A 236 7.49 -3.09 -2.99
N PHE A 237 6.73 -3.64 -3.94
CA PHE A 237 6.18 -2.84 -5.04
C PHE A 237 5.21 -1.73 -4.58
N PHE A 238 4.79 -1.73 -3.30
CA PHE A 238 4.04 -0.62 -2.69
C PHE A 238 4.92 0.50 -2.11
N ASP A 239 6.21 0.30 -1.93
CA ASP A 239 7.08 1.24 -1.18
C ASP A 239 7.64 2.41 -1.99
N GLY A 240 7.40 2.50 -3.29
CA GLY A 240 7.96 3.58 -4.14
C GLY A 240 7.29 4.93 -3.93
N ASP A 241 7.99 5.99 -4.31
CA ASP A 241 7.42 7.35 -4.32
C ASP A 241 6.27 7.46 -5.31
N GLY A 242 5.28 8.31 -5.00
CA GLY A 242 4.13 8.52 -5.87
C GLY A 242 4.52 9.13 -7.22
N MET A 243 4.11 8.48 -8.31
CA MET A 243 4.22 9.03 -9.65
C MET A 243 2.87 8.97 -10.34
N VAL A 244 2.39 10.12 -10.81
CA VAL A 244 1.12 10.24 -11.51
C VAL A 244 1.36 10.31 -13.02
N HIS A 245 0.68 9.42 -13.74
CA HIS A 245 0.65 9.38 -15.19
C HIS A 245 -0.67 9.97 -15.67
N ALA A 246 -0.62 10.98 -16.54
CA ALA A 246 -1.78 11.70 -17.04
C ALA A 246 -1.87 11.63 -18.57
N VAL A 247 -3.05 11.24 -19.08
CA VAL A 247 -3.40 11.37 -20.51
C VAL A 247 -4.53 12.39 -20.60
N THR A 248 -4.21 13.54 -21.19
CA THR A 248 -5.21 14.56 -21.53
C THR A 248 -5.81 14.24 -22.89
N ILE A 249 -7.14 14.21 -22.95
CA ILE A 249 -7.91 13.97 -24.17
C ILE A 249 -8.73 15.24 -24.43
N ASP A 250 -8.52 15.85 -25.58
CA ASP A 250 -9.24 17.05 -26.00
C ASP A 250 -9.69 16.89 -27.46
N ASN A 251 -11.01 16.79 -27.67
CA ASN A 251 -11.62 16.65 -29.01
C ASN A 251 -10.97 15.58 -29.90
N GLY A 252 -10.70 14.41 -29.30
CA GLY A 252 -10.09 13.27 -29.99
C GLY A 252 -8.57 13.34 -30.14
N ASN A 253 -7.93 14.42 -29.73
CA ASN A 253 -6.47 14.53 -29.63
C ASN A 253 -6.02 14.10 -28.23
N ALA A 254 -4.83 13.53 -28.11
CA ALA A 254 -4.29 13.10 -26.84
C ALA A 254 -2.88 13.63 -26.60
N SER A 255 -2.59 13.93 -25.34
CA SER A 255 -1.23 14.23 -24.83
C SER A 255 -0.95 13.44 -23.55
N TYR A 256 0.32 13.33 -23.21
CA TYR A 256 0.76 12.57 -22.03
C TYR A 256 1.85 13.30 -21.25
N ALA A 257 1.76 13.22 -19.95
CA ALA A 257 2.81 13.63 -19.02
C ALA A 257 2.87 12.65 -17.84
N CYS A 258 4.03 12.54 -17.17
CA CYS A 258 4.11 11.93 -15.87
C CYS A 258 5.08 12.68 -14.96
N ARG A 259 4.70 12.82 -13.68
CA ARG A 259 5.45 13.54 -12.67
C ARG A 259 5.41 12.81 -11.33
N PHE A 260 6.49 12.91 -10.59
CA PHE A 260 6.46 12.55 -9.18
C PHE A 260 5.51 13.48 -8.43
N THR A 261 4.81 12.91 -7.43
CA THR A 261 4.23 13.71 -6.37
C THR A 261 5.38 14.15 -5.46
N GLU A 262 5.72 15.44 -5.48
CA GLU A 262 6.82 15.99 -4.67
C GLU A 262 6.40 16.07 -3.19
N THR A 263 6.33 14.89 -2.53
CA THR A 263 6.05 14.80 -1.10
C THR A 263 7.20 15.38 -0.28
N GLN A 264 6.96 15.67 1.00
CA GLN A 264 8.02 16.16 1.89
C GLN A 264 9.14 15.12 2.07
N ARG A 265 8.79 13.84 2.09
CA ARG A 265 9.75 12.74 2.05
C ARG A 265 10.59 12.79 0.77
N PHE A 266 9.93 12.82 -0.39
CA PHE A 266 10.59 12.89 -1.70
C PHE A 266 11.57 14.08 -1.81
N LEU A 267 11.14 15.28 -1.38
CA LEU A 267 11.97 16.49 -1.43
C LEU A 267 13.21 16.38 -0.55
N GLN A 268 13.06 15.85 0.67
CA GLN A 268 14.19 15.65 1.59
C GLN A 268 15.17 14.60 1.05
N GLU A 269 14.70 13.46 0.55
CA GLU A 269 15.56 12.43 -0.04
C GLU A 269 16.25 12.93 -1.31
N LYS A 270 15.55 13.69 -2.14
CA LYS A 270 16.11 14.35 -3.35
C LYS A 270 17.22 15.35 -3.01
N GLU A 271 17.06 16.14 -1.93
CA GLU A 271 18.09 17.06 -1.44
C GLU A 271 19.31 16.31 -0.87
N LEU A 272 19.07 15.21 -0.15
CA LEU A 272 20.13 14.37 0.42
C LEU A 272 20.83 13.49 -0.62
N GLY A 273 20.22 13.29 -1.80
CA GLY A 273 20.75 12.47 -2.88
C GLY A 273 20.72 10.97 -2.60
N ARG A 274 19.89 10.51 -1.64
CA ARG A 274 19.76 9.10 -1.25
C ARG A 274 18.51 8.84 -0.43
N PRO A 275 18.05 7.57 -0.35
CA PRO A 275 16.94 7.19 0.51
C PRO A 275 17.39 7.27 1.97
N VAL A 276 16.52 7.79 2.85
CA VAL A 276 16.74 7.91 4.31
C VAL A 276 15.49 7.58 5.12
N PHE A 277 14.31 7.58 4.49
CA PHE A 277 13.07 7.17 5.11
C PHE A 277 12.88 5.66 4.96
N PRO A 278 12.57 4.93 6.06
CA PRO A 278 12.36 3.48 5.98
C PRO A 278 11.21 3.13 5.04
N LYS A 279 11.35 2.01 4.34
CA LYS A 279 10.28 1.44 3.52
C LYS A 279 9.33 0.65 4.41
N ALA A 280 8.05 1.02 4.40
CA ALA A 280 7.07 0.48 5.34
C ALA A 280 6.92 -1.05 5.26
N ILE A 281 6.97 -1.62 4.06
CA ILE A 281 6.76 -3.05 3.82
C ILE A 281 8.07 -3.78 3.59
N GLY A 282 8.95 -3.28 2.71
CA GLY A 282 10.15 -3.99 2.32
C GLY A 282 11.27 -3.97 3.36
N GLU A 283 11.33 -2.98 4.27
CA GLU A 283 12.45 -2.81 5.20
C GLU A 283 12.09 -2.97 6.68
N LEU A 284 10.81 -2.78 7.08
CA LEU A 284 10.43 -2.80 8.48
C LEU A 284 10.11 -4.22 8.98
N HIS A 285 11.07 -5.13 8.86
CA HIS A 285 10.98 -6.50 9.37
C HIS A 285 12.02 -6.76 10.46
N GLY A 286 11.63 -7.53 11.47
CA GLY A 286 12.53 -8.04 12.49
C GLY A 286 13.42 -6.99 13.15
N HIS A 287 14.60 -7.42 13.60
CA HIS A 287 15.55 -6.55 14.31
C HIS A 287 16.17 -5.48 13.41
N SER A 288 16.36 -5.76 12.13
CA SER A 288 16.86 -4.79 11.18
C SER A 288 15.88 -3.64 10.96
N GLY A 289 14.58 -3.94 10.88
CA GLY A 289 13.55 -2.92 10.82
C GLY A 289 13.53 -2.01 12.05
N ILE A 290 13.71 -2.56 13.26
CA ILE A 290 13.87 -1.77 14.48
C ILE A 290 15.11 -0.87 14.39
N ALA A 291 16.25 -1.41 13.94
CA ALA A 291 17.47 -0.64 13.80
C ALA A 291 17.30 0.52 12.79
N ARG A 292 16.59 0.30 11.67
CA ARG A 292 16.27 1.36 10.70
C ARG A 292 15.41 2.47 11.30
N LEU A 293 14.38 2.11 12.05
CA LEU A 293 13.55 3.10 12.76
C LEU A 293 14.40 3.94 13.73
N LEU A 294 15.31 3.33 14.49
CA LEU A 294 16.21 4.04 15.40
C LEU A 294 17.15 4.98 14.64
N LEU A 295 17.72 4.55 13.52
CA LEU A 295 18.57 5.40 12.67
C LEU A 295 17.77 6.57 12.09
N PHE A 296 16.54 6.34 11.63
CA PHE A 296 15.66 7.38 11.11
C PHE A 296 15.32 8.44 12.17
N TYR A 297 14.89 8.02 13.37
CA TYR A 297 14.61 8.96 14.45
C TYR A 297 15.87 9.67 14.95
N ALA A 298 17.02 9.01 14.98
CA ALA A 298 18.30 9.65 15.28
C ALA A 298 18.65 10.75 14.27
N ARG A 299 18.42 10.53 12.97
CA ARG A 299 18.57 11.59 11.94
C ARG A 299 17.65 12.77 12.25
N GLY A 300 16.42 12.53 12.65
CA GLY A 300 15.49 13.58 13.07
C GLY A 300 15.99 14.38 14.28
N LEU A 301 16.55 13.70 15.30
CA LEU A 301 17.09 14.35 16.50
C LEU A 301 18.28 15.28 16.17
N PHE A 302 19.13 14.92 15.22
CA PHE A 302 20.24 15.77 14.76
C PHE A 302 19.79 16.82 13.73
N GLY A 303 18.50 16.87 13.35
CA GLY A 303 17.99 17.80 12.35
C GLY A 303 18.55 17.55 10.94
N LEU A 304 18.82 16.29 10.62
CA LEU A 304 19.24 15.84 9.28
C LEU A 304 18.04 15.57 8.39
N VAL A 305 16.91 15.19 8.98
CA VAL A 305 15.60 15.04 8.36
C VAL A 305 14.54 15.63 9.27
N ASP A 306 13.42 16.06 8.70
CA ASP A 306 12.25 16.52 9.44
C ASP A 306 11.02 15.67 9.13
N HIS A 307 10.86 14.59 9.90
CA HIS A 307 9.72 13.66 9.77
C HIS A 307 8.36 14.29 10.11
N LYS A 308 8.33 15.45 10.80
CA LYS A 308 7.08 16.15 11.16
C LYS A 308 6.42 16.82 9.95
N GLN A 309 7.17 17.07 8.89
CA GLN A 309 6.63 17.61 7.65
C GLN A 309 5.84 16.58 6.83
N GLY A 310 5.93 15.30 7.16
CA GLY A 310 5.24 14.21 6.50
C GLY A 310 6.20 13.09 6.10
N THR A 311 5.70 11.86 6.12
CA THR A 311 6.46 10.64 5.82
C THR A 311 5.89 9.87 4.65
N GLY A 312 4.70 10.24 4.18
CA GLY A 312 3.95 9.52 3.17
C GLY A 312 4.50 9.66 1.76
N VAL A 313 4.19 8.68 0.95
CA VAL A 313 4.64 8.55 -0.44
C VAL A 313 3.59 9.03 -1.46
N ALA A 314 2.33 9.20 -1.06
CA ALA A 314 1.20 9.63 -1.91
C ALA A 314 1.06 8.83 -3.22
N ASN A 315 1.27 7.53 -3.19
CA ASN A 315 1.41 6.67 -4.36
C ASN A 315 0.18 5.82 -4.70
N ALA A 316 -0.86 5.80 -3.83
CA ALA A 316 -1.97 4.86 -3.94
C ALA A 316 -3.20 5.47 -4.62
N GLY A 317 -4.01 6.23 -3.90
CA GLY A 317 -5.28 6.75 -4.39
C GLY A 317 -5.19 8.10 -5.08
N LEU A 318 -6.15 8.35 -5.98
CA LEU A 318 -6.43 9.66 -6.57
C LEU A 318 -7.91 9.96 -6.43
N VAL A 319 -8.24 11.15 -5.94
CA VAL A 319 -9.62 11.61 -5.88
C VAL A 319 -9.71 13.09 -6.31
N TYR A 320 -10.73 13.41 -7.09
CA TYR A 320 -11.08 14.79 -7.39
C TYR A 320 -12.29 15.19 -6.54
N PHE A 321 -12.08 16.10 -5.62
CA PHE A 321 -13.08 16.53 -4.66
C PHE A 321 -12.95 18.04 -4.38
N ASN A 322 -14.07 18.74 -4.31
CA ASN A 322 -14.11 20.19 -4.07
C ASN A 322 -13.12 20.96 -4.97
N ASN A 323 -13.15 20.68 -6.28
CA ASN A 323 -12.27 21.26 -7.30
C ASN A 323 -10.76 21.03 -7.07
N ARG A 324 -10.38 20.02 -6.31
CA ARG A 324 -8.99 19.67 -5.99
C ARG A 324 -8.69 18.22 -6.34
N LEU A 325 -7.56 18.01 -7.03
CA LEU A 325 -7.01 16.67 -7.25
C LEU A 325 -6.10 16.32 -6.08
N LEU A 326 -6.44 15.25 -5.37
CA LEU A 326 -5.71 14.77 -4.20
C LEU A 326 -5.03 13.43 -4.52
N ALA A 327 -3.72 13.35 -4.27
CA ALA A 327 -2.96 12.11 -4.27
C ALA A 327 -2.71 11.66 -2.83
N MET A 328 -2.90 10.37 -2.56
CA MET A 328 -2.94 9.84 -1.21
C MET A 328 -2.13 8.56 -1.05
N SER A 329 -1.59 8.40 0.13
CA SER A 329 -1.21 7.14 0.76
C SER A 329 -1.85 7.11 2.16
N GLU A 330 -1.84 5.97 2.83
CA GLU A 330 -2.59 5.81 4.09
C GLU A 330 -1.88 6.39 5.31
N ASP A 331 -0.61 6.73 5.16
CA ASP A 331 0.35 7.07 6.22
C ASP A 331 0.57 8.58 6.38
N ASP A 332 -0.12 9.43 5.59
CA ASP A 332 0.05 10.89 5.62
C ASP A 332 -1.27 11.63 5.31
N LEU A 333 -1.19 12.96 5.30
CA LEU A 333 -2.19 13.84 4.69
C LEU A 333 -2.15 13.69 3.15
N PRO A 334 -3.27 13.97 2.46
CA PRO A 334 -3.27 14.07 1.00
C PRO A 334 -2.30 15.14 0.48
N TYR A 335 -1.84 14.96 -0.75
CA TYR A 335 -1.11 15.96 -1.50
C TYR A 335 -1.98 16.55 -2.60
N LEU A 336 -2.07 17.86 -2.66
CA LEU A 336 -2.79 18.59 -3.70
C LEU A 336 -1.92 18.63 -4.96
N LEU A 337 -2.48 18.12 -6.04
CA LEU A 337 -1.92 18.22 -7.38
C LEU A 337 -2.72 19.19 -8.23
N ARG A 338 -2.06 19.78 -9.21
CA ARG A 338 -2.66 20.65 -10.21
C ARG A 338 -2.33 20.17 -11.61
N ILE A 339 -3.32 20.14 -12.48
CA ILE A 339 -3.15 19.93 -13.92
C ILE A 339 -3.02 21.30 -14.56
N THR A 340 -1.89 21.55 -15.19
CA THR A 340 -1.63 22.84 -15.85
C THR A 340 -2.42 22.95 -17.17
N PRO A 341 -2.61 24.14 -17.72
CA PRO A 341 -3.27 24.32 -19.01
C PRO A 341 -2.57 23.61 -20.18
N SER A 342 -1.29 23.28 -20.04
CA SER A 342 -0.54 22.49 -21.04
C SER A 342 -0.76 20.97 -20.90
N GLY A 343 -1.43 20.52 -19.85
CA GLY A 343 -1.60 19.09 -19.51
C GLY A 343 -0.48 18.50 -18.67
N ASP A 344 0.42 19.34 -18.11
CA ASP A 344 1.46 18.91 -17.17
C ASP A 344 0.89 18.80 -15.73
N LEU A 345 1.63 18.18 -14.85
CA LEU A 345 1.27 17.99 -13.45
C LEU A 345 2.21 18.76 -12.54
N GLU A 346 1.65 19.42 -11.53
CA GLU A 346 2.39 20.12 -10.48
C GLU A 346 1.92 19.67 -9.11
N THR A 347 2.86 19.45 -8.19
CA THR A 347 2.54 19.26 -6.78
C THR A 347 2.44 20.64 -6.11
N VAL A 348 1.24 20.98 -5.63
CA VAL A 348 1.04 22.22 -4.87
C VAL A 348 1.57 22.07 -3.45
N GLY A 349 1.34 20.90 -2.83
CA GLY A 349 1.86 20.56 -1.52
C GLY A 349 0.91 19.68 -0.71
N ARG A 350 1.30 19.43 0.53
CA ARG A 350 0.54 18.66 1.52
C ARG A 350 -0.72 19.43 1.91
N TYR A 351 -1.88 18.78 1.87
CA TYR A 351 -3.18 19.44 2.01
C TYR A 351 -3.94 18.95 3.24
N ASN A 352 -4.24 19.85 4.15
CA ASN A 352 -4.90 19.57 5.42
C ASN A 352 -6.33 20.13 5.51
N PHE A 353 -6.95 20.46 4.37
CA PHE A 353 -8.30 21.04 4.29
C PHE A 353 -8.44 22.29 5.17
N ASP A 354 -7.54 23.25 4.99
CA ASP A 354 -7.52 24.52 5.71
C ASP A 354 -7.50 24.33 7.24
N ASP A 355 -6.55 23.51 7.72
CA ASP A 355 -6.32 23.11 9.12
C ASP A 355 -7.42 22.26 9.79
N GLN A 356 -8.38 21.75 9.01
CA GLN A 356 -9.45 20.90 9.53
C GLN A 356 -9.02 19.43 9.69
N LEU A 357 -8.11 18.93 8.84
CA LEU A 357 -7.58 17.56 8.90
C LEU A 357 -6.22 17.56 9.58
N LYS A 358 -6.15 16.91 10.76
CA LYS A 358 -4.92 16.82 11.59
C LYS A 358 -4.35 15.42 11.70
N SER A 359 -5.01 14.44 11.10
CA SER A 359 -4.62 13.03 11.08
C SER A 359 -4.35 12.59 9.65
N THR A 360 -3.80 11.40 9.48
CA THR A 360 -3.69 10.75 8.17
C THR A 360 -5.06 10.55 7.54
N MET A 361 -5.12 10.27 6.24
CA MET A 361 -6.36 9.97 5.55
C MET A 361 -6.15 8.73 4.66
N ILE A 362 -7.12 7.80 4.73
CA ILE A 362 -7.13 6.60 3.92
C ILE A 362 -7.01 6.90 2.42
N ALA A 363 -6.36 6.01 1.68
CA ALA A 363 -6.17 6.19 0.23
C ALA A 363 -7.44 5.95 -0.61
N HIS A 364 -8.49 5.36 -0.01
CA HIS A 364 -9.75 4.99 -0.64
C HIS A 364 -10.98 5.76 -0.07
N PRO A 365 -10.97 7.09 0.00
CA PRO A 365 -12.17 7.81 0.42
C PRO A 365 -13.30 7.56 -0.56
N LYS A 366 -14.54 7.60 -0.08
CA LYS A 366 -15.73 7.34 -0.89
C LYS A 366 -16.52 8.66 -1.07
N ILE A 367 -16.85 8.99 -2.32
CA ILE A 367 -17.74 10.13 -2.62
C ILE A 367 -19.12 9.58 -2.90
N ASP A 368 -20.11 9.99 -2.12
CA ASP A 368 -21.50 9.64 -2.41
C ASP A 368 -21.96 10.39 -3.67
N PRO A 369 -22.47 9.67 -4.69
CA PRO A 369 -22.82 10.30 -5.97
C PRO A 369 -24.00 11.28 -5.89
N PHE A 370 -24.81 11.23 -4.83
CA PHE A 370 -25.96 12.10 -4.64
C PHE A 370 -25.65 13.29 -3.73
N SER A 371 -25.18 13.03 -2.51
CA SER A 371 -24.86 14.10 -1.56
C SER A 371 -23.56 14.83 -1.91
N LYS A 372 -22.70 14.23 -2.74
CA LYS A 372 -21.36 14.71 -3.08
C LYS A 372 -20.44 14.87 -1.86
N GLU A 373 -20.83 14.33 -0.70
CA GLU A 373 -19.98 14.25 0.48
C GLU A 373 -18.85 13.25 0.27
N LEU A 374 -17.68 13.55 0.82
CA LEU A 374 -16.54 12.63 0.83
C LEU A 374 -16.42 12.00 2.22
N PHE A 375 -16.46 10.69 2.27
CA PHE A 375 -16.32 9.87 3.48
C PHE A 375 -14.91 9.31 3.56
N ALA A 376 -14.31 9.37 4.75
CA ALA A 376 -12.93 8.93 4.94
C ALA A 376 -12.71 8.31 6.33
N LEU A 377 -11.63 7.54 6.42
CA LEU A 377 -11.08 6.99 7.64
C LEU A 377 -9.67 7.52 7.87
N SER A 378 -9.25 7.54 9.11
CA SER A 378 -7.86 7.70 9.52
C SER A 378 -7.52 6.62 10.51
N TYR A 379 -6.35 5.98 10.38
CA TYR A 379 -5.92 5.00 11.36
C TYR A 379 -4.52 5.27 11.88
N ASP A 380 -4.27 4.79 13.11
CA ASP A 380 -2.99 4.84 13.80
C ASP A 380 -2.65 3.42 14.29
N VAL A 381 -1.49 2.92 13.92
CA VAL A 381 -1.06 1.56 14.29
C VAL A 381 -0.38 1.49 15.66
N ILE A 382 -0.14 2.65 16.29
CA ILE A 382 0.60 2.77 17.56
C ILE A 382 -0.31 3.22 18.70
N GLN A 383 -1.12 4.26 18.47
CA GLN A 383 -1.88 4.94 19.51
C GLN A 383 -3.39 4.81 19.33
N LYS A 384 -4.11 4.65 20.45
CA LYS A 384 -5.58 4.74 20.45
C LYS A 384 -6.03 6.20 20.38
N PRO A 385 -7.15 6.47 19.70
CA PRO A 385 -7.99 5.53 18.95
C PRO A 385 -7.28 5.05 17.68
N TYR A 386 -7.28 3.72 17.47
CA TYR A 386 -6.65 3.13 16.28
C TYR A 386 -7.35 3.47 14.97
N LEU A 387 -8.63 3.87 15.03
CA LEU A 387 -9.42 4.20 13.86
C LEU A 387 -10.35 5.36 14.16
N LYS A 388 -10.46 6.29 13.21
CA LYS A 388 -11.40 7.41 13.21
C LYS A 388 -12.16 7.45 11.90
N TYR A 389 -13.42 7.80 11.98
CA TYR A 389 -14.28 8.10 10.85
C TYR A 389 -14.59 9.58 10.83
N PHE A 390 -14.65 10.19 9.63
CA PHE A 390 -15.09 11.54 9.39
C PHE A 390 -15.55 11.70 7.94
N LYS A 391 -16.25 12.81 7.67
CA LYS A 391 -16.66 13.17 6.31
C LYS A 391 -16.38 14.63 6.02
N PHE A 392 -16.35 14.96 4.74
CA PHE A 392 -16.33 16.33 4.26
C PHE A 392 -17.59 16.63 3.48
N GLN A 393 -18.16 17.80 3.73
CA GLN A 393 -19.23 18.36 2.91
C GLN A 393 -18.68 18.73 1.50
N PRO A 394 -19.53 18.89 0.47
CA PRO A 394 -19.07 19.27 -0.87
C PRO A 394 -18.25 20.56 -0.93
N ASP A 395 -18.42 21.46 0.03
CA ASP A 395 -17.65 22.69 0.17
C ASP A 395 -16.28 22.52 0.86
N GLY A 396 -15.95 21.29 1.31
CA GLY A 396 -14.73 20.99 2.01
C GLY A 396 -14.80 21.13 3.53
N THR A 397 -15.96 21.44 4.11
CA THR A 397 -16.14 21.50 5.57
C THR A 397 -16.11 20.09 6.17
N LYS A 398 -15.21 19.87 7.14
CA LYS A 398 -15.02 18.58 7.81
C LYS A 398 -15.96 18.41 9.00
N SER A 399 -16.54 17.20 9.14
CA SER A 399 -17.23 16.80 10.36
C SER A 399 -16.23 16.57 11.53
N PRO A 400 -16.68 16.58 12.78
CA PRO A 400 -15.90 16.04 13.89
C PRO A 400 -15.48 14.60 13.65
N ASP A 401 -14.34 14.20 14.23
CA ASP A 401 -13.89 12.81 14.21
C ASP A 401 -14.80 11.93 15.08
N VAL A 402 -15.17 10.77 14.55
CA VAL A 402 -15.83 9.70 15.30
C VAL A 402 -14.84 8.60 15.60
N GLU A 403 -14.53 8.37 16.86
CA GLU A 403 -13.61 7.31 17.28
C GLU A 403 -14.27 5.94 17.19
N ILE A 404 -13.67 5.02 16.44
CA ILE A 404 -14.17 3.65 16.25
C ILE A 404 -13.45 2.72 17.22
N PRO A 405 -14.19 1.99 18.08
CA PRO A 405 -13.61 1.16 19.14
C PRO A 405 -13.02 -0.13 18.56
N LEU A 406 -11.74 -0.12 18.23
CA LEU A 406 -10.98 -1.30 17.87
C LEU A 406 -10.11 -1.77 19.05
N SER A 407 -10.09 -3.08 19.31
CA SER A 407 -9.23 -3.67 20.34
C SER A 407 -7.76 -3.70 19.94
N MET A 408 -7.50 -3.87 18.63
CA MET A 408 -6.18 -4.00 18.01
C MET A 408 -6.12 -3.15 16.74
N PRO A 409 -4.94 -2.63 16.36
CA PRO A 409 -4.78 -1.94 15.08
C PRO A 409 -4.91 -2.94 13.93
N THR A 410 -6.06 -2.90 13.27
CA THR A 410 -6.36 -3.70 12.08
C THR A 410 -5.84 -2.97 10.84
N MET A 411 -5.32 -3.71 9.89
CA MET A 411 -5.02 -3.16 8.57
C MET A 411 -6.31 -2.64 7.94
N MET A 412 -6.34 -1.33 7.68
CA MET A 412 -7.52 -0.62 7.20
C MET A 412 -7.21 0.04 5.86
N HIS A 413 -7.29 -0.76 4.78
CA HIS A 413 -6.94 -0.29 3.44
C HIS A 413 -8.14 0.33 2.72
N ASP A 414 -9.32 -0.28 2.84
CA ASP A 414 -10.54 0.17 2.19
C ASP A 414 -11.76 0.02 3.10
N PHE A 415 -12.86 0.66 2.74
CA PHE A 415 -14.16 0.55 3.39
C PHE A 415 -15.26 0.80 2.37
N ALA A 416 -16.53 0.53 2.72
CA ALA A 416 -17.65 0.80 1.82
C ALA A 416 -18.65 1.79 2.44
N ILE A 417 -19.49 2.36 1.58
CA ILE A 417 -20.66 3.16 1.99
C ILE A 417 -21.91 2.55 1.39
N THR A 418 -23.05 2.75 2.09
CA THR A 418 -24.37 2.52 1.56
C THR A 418 -25.10 3.87 1.43
N GLU A 419 -26.40 3.87 1.27
CA GLU A 419 -27.20 5.12 1.31
C GLU A 419 -27.08 5.81 2.67
N ASN A 420 -27.22 5.04 3.77
CA ASN A 420 -27.29 5.57 5.12
C ASN A 420 -26.09 5.24 6.01
N PHE A 421 -25.28 4.24 5.65
CA PHE A 421 -24.24 3.73 6.52
C PHE A 421 -22.83 3.81 5.90
N VAL A 422 -21.84 3.82 6.77
CA VAL A 422 -20.46 3.40 6.46
C VAL A 422 -20.26 1.97 6.94
N VAL A 423 -19.55 1.16 6.16
CA VAL A 423 -19.25 -0.24 6.41
C VAL A 423 -17.76 -0.39 6.63
N ILE A 424 -17.37 -0.63 7.87
CA ILE A 424 -15.98 -0.62 8.34
C ILE A 424 -15.50 -2.05 8.53
N PRO A 425 -14.54 -2.56 7.73
CA PRO A 425 -14.03 -3.91 7.89
C PRO A 425 -13.05 -3.99 9.07
N ASN A 426 -13.31 -4.89 10.02
CA ASN A 426 -12.41 -5.21 11.12
C ASN A 426 -11.89 -6.64 10.95
N GLN A 427 -10.93 -6.80 10.05
CA GLN A 427 -10.49 -8.08 9.52
C GLN A 427 -9.27 -8.65 10.27
N GLN A 428 -8.75 -9.81 9.80
CA GLN A 428 -7.77 -10.63 10.51
C GLN A 428 -6.32 -10.20 10.34
N VAL A 429 -6.02 -9.30 9.38
CA VAL A 429 -4.66 -8.77 9.21
C VAL A 429 -4.46 -7.60 10.16
N LEU A 430 -3.45 -7.70 11.02
CA LEU A 430 -3.19 -6.78 12.12
C LEU A 430 -1.78 -6.22 12.05
N PHE A 431 -1.61 -5.04 12.64
CA PHE A 431 -0.29 -4.48 12.95
C PHE A 431 0.12 -4.85 14.37
N LYS A 432 1.18 -5.65 14.51
CA LYS A 432 1.78 -6.03 15.80
C LYS A 432 3.28 -5.74 15.78
N LEU A 433 3.64 -4.49 16.06
CA LEU A 433 5.05 -4.04 16.05
C LEU A 433 5.95 -4.86 17.00
N GLN A 434 5.37 -5.46 18.04
CA GLN A 434 6.12 -6.32 18.97
C GLN A 434 6.69 -7.57 18.27
N GLU A 435 6.09 -8.06 17.21
CA GLU A 435 6.60 -9.22 16.46
C GLU A 435 8.00 -8.95 15.86
N MET A 436 8.32 -7.68 15.56
CA MET A 436 9.65 -7.29 15.12
C MET A 436 10.74 -7.58 16.17
N ILE A 437 10.40 -7.53 17.48
CA ILE A 437 11.32 -7.86 18.58
C ILE A 437 11.69 -9.35 18.56
N PHE A 438 10.78 -10.19 18.06
CA PHE A 438 10.99 -11.63 17.91
C PHE A 438 11.52 -12.02 16.52
N GLY A 439 11.84 -11.02 15.67
CA GLY A 439 12.39 -11.24 14.33
C GLY A 439 11.33 -11.37 13.23
N GLY A 440 10.05 -11.18 13.55
CA GLY A 440 8.93 -11.32 12.63
C GLY A 440 8.54 -10.05 11.87
N SER A 441 7.50 -10.16 11.04
CA SER A 441 6.85 -9.05 10.36
C SER A 441 5.94 -8.27 11.31
N PRO A 442 5.85 -6.94 11.22
CA PRO A 442 4.86 -6.16 11.96
C PRO A 442 3.43 -6.36 11.44
N VAL A 443 3.27 -6.88 10.23
CA VAL A 443 1.96 -7.21 9.62
C VAL A 443 1.74 -8.70 9.75
N ILE A 444 0.68 -9.10 10.44
CA ILE A 444 0.41 -10.51 10.73
C ILE A 444 -1.03 -10.90 10.39
N TYR A 445 -1.22 -12.14 9.98
CA TYR A 445 -2.51 -12.81 9.92
C TYR A 445 -2.81 -13.47 11.27
N ASP A 446 -3.75 -12.91 12.05
CA ASP A 446 -4.19 -13.49 13.32
C ASP A 446 -5.33 -14.49 13.07
N LYS A 447 -4.99 -15.77 12.99
CA LYS A 447 -5.96 -16.88 12.77
C LYS A 447 -7.01 -17.00 13.88
N ASN A 448 -6.75 -16.45 15.07
CA ASN A 448 -7.68 -16.51 16.19
C ASN A 448 -8.69 -15.34 16.18
N LYS A 449 -8.41 -14.28 15.43
CA LYS A 449 -9.32 -13.16 15.31
C LYS A 449 -10.44 -13.50 14.33
N LYS A 450 -11.68 -13.29 14.74
CA LYS A 450 -12.82 -13.34 13.83
C LYS A 450 -12.94 -12.00 13.13
N SER A 451 -13.08 -12.02 11.82
CA SER A 451 -13.43 -10.83 11.03
C SER A 451 -14.86 -10.39 11.38
N SER A 452 -15.07 -9.09 11.31
CA SER A 452 -16.38 -8.46 11.49
C SER A 452 -16.48 -7.19 10.65
N PHE A 453 -17.69 -6.73 10.42
CA PHE A 453 -17.96 -5.43 9.81
C PHE A 453 -18.73 -4.55 10.79
N GLY A 454 -18.27 -3.33 10.99
CA GLY A 454 -18.96 -2.29 11.76
C GLY A 454 -19.86 -1.48 10.83
N ILE A 455 -21.15 -1.44 11.14
CA ILE A 455 -22.14 -0.66 10.40
C ILE A 455 -22.49 0.56 11.24
N LEU A 456 -22.13 1.72 10.76
CA LEU A 456 -22.32 3.00 11.44
C LEU A 456 -23.08 3.96 10.53
N SER A 457 -24.02 4.74 11.09
CA SER A 457 -24.67 5.80 10.33
C SER A 457 -23.67 6.79 9.76
N LYS A 458 -23.83 7.19 8.49
CA LYS A 458 -23.01 8.26 7.86
C LYS A 458 -23.05 9.58 8.64
N ASN A 459 -24.13 9.81 9.40
CA ASN A 459 -24.35 11.03 10.17
C ASN A 459 -24.09 10.84 11.68
N ALA A 460 -23.49 9.73 12.09
CA ALA A 460 -23.15 9.49 13.48
C ALA A 460 -22.20 10.57 14.02
N SER A 461 -22.46 11.03 15.23
CA SER A 461 -21.58 11.94 15.97
C SER A 461 -20.66 11.19 16.95
N ASP A 462 -20.96 9.94 17.23
CA ASP A 462 -20.16 9.02 18.03
C ASP A 462 -20.38 7.56 17.55
N SER A 463 -19.65 6.63 18.12
CA SER A 463 -19.70 5.19 17.73
C SER A 463 -20.59 4.32 18.59
N LYS A 464 -21.46 4.88 19.46
CA LYS A 464 -22.27 4.08 20.39
C LYS A 464 -23.25 3.14 19.69
N ASP A 465 -23.77 3.58 18.56
CA ASP A 465 -24.78 2.85 17.78
C ASP A 465 -24.17 1.98 16.67
N ILE A 466 -22.85 1.77 16.68
CA ILE A 466 -22.20 0.89 15.71
C ILE A 466 -22.66 -0.56 15.90
N ILE A 467 -23.17 -1.16 14.84
CA ILE A 467 -23.58 -2.57 14.83
C ILE A 467 -22.43 -3.41 14.28
N TRP A 468 -21.85 -4.28 15.09
CA TRP A 468 -20.84 -5.23 14.66
C TRP A 468 -21.44 -6.54 14.20
N VAL A 469 -21.18 -6.90 12.94
CA VAL A 469 -21.65 -8.14 12.32
C VAL A 469 -20.46 -9.07 12.11
N GLU A 470 -20.46 -10.26 12.73
CA GLU A 470 -19.41 -11.27 12.54
C GLU A 470 -19.42 -11.80 11.10
N SER A 471 -18.24 -11.89 10.50
CA SER A 471 -18.02 -12.46 9.16
C SER A 471 -16.74 -13.31 9.17
N PRO A 472 -16.78 -14.51 9.75
CA PRO A 472 -15.61 -15.38 9.90
C PRO A 472 -14.92 -15.65 8.56
N ASP A 473 -13.61 -15.84 8.60
CA ASP A 473 -12.75 -16.21 7.46
C ASP A 473 -12.93 -15.29 6.24
N THR A 474 -13.20 -14.00 6.51
CA THR A 474 -13.37 -12.98 5.48
C THR A 474 -12.24 -11.97 5.59
N PHE A 475 -11.47 -11.87 4.52
CA PHE A 475 -10.51 -10.78 4.31
C PHE A 475 -10.66 -10.27 2.87
N CYS A 476 -11.01 -9.00 2.73
CA CYS A 476 -11.03 -8.29 1.46
C CYS A 476 -10.03 -7.14 1.53
N PHE A 477 -9.14 -7.06 0.56
CA PHE A 477 -8.25 -5.92 0.44
C PHE A 477 -9.05 -4.69 -0.02
N HIS A 478 -9.91 -4.89 -1.04
CA HIS A 478 -10.86 -3.88 -1.51
C HIS A 478 -12.32 -4.32 -1.36
N LEU A 479 -13.19 -3.31 -1.16
CA LEU A 479 -14.64 -3.44 -1.14
C LEU A 479 -15.22 -2.61 -2.29
N TRP A 480 -15.82 -3.28 -3.27
CA TRP A 480 -16.23 -2.65 -4.54
C TRP A 480 -17.49 -1.80 -4.40
N ASN A 481 -18.48 -2.28 -3.65
CA ASN A 481 -19.70 -1.55 -3.34
C ASN A 481 -20.41 -2.16 -2.13
N ALA A 482 -21.38 -1.40 -1.56
CA ALA A 482 -22.34 -1.92 -0.60
C ALA A 482 -23.68 -1.23 -0.76
N TRP A 483 -24.77 -1.93 -0.34
CA TRP A 483 -26.10 -1.35 -0.34
C TRP A 483 -26.98 -2.01 0.74
N GLU A 484 -28.11 -1.41 0.99
CA GLU A 484 -29.08 -1.85 1.99
C GLU A 484 -30.17 -2.69 1.34
N GLU A 485 -30.60 -3.75 2.02
CA GLU A 485 -31.80 -4.55 1.72
C GLU A 485 -32.76 -4.41 2.92
N PRO A 486 -33.60 -3.37 2.96
CA PRO A 486 -34.39 -3.06 4.15
C PRO A 486 -35.41 -4.17 4.51
N GLU A 487 -35.91 -4.92 3.52
CA GLU A 487 -36.91 -5.99 3.75
C GLU A 487 -36.31 -7.16 4.57
N SER A 488 -35.00 -7.41 4.46
CA SER A 488 -34.29 -8.47 5.19
C SER A 488 -33.44 -7.95 6.36
N ASP A 489 -33.41 -6.64 6.62
CA ASP A 489 -32.52 -5.98 7.58
C ASP A 489 -31.04 -6.30 7.32
N GLU A 490 -30.65 -6.31 6.06
CA GLU A 490 -29.29 -6.65 5.65
C GLU A 490 -28.60 -5.50 4.95
N VAL A 491 -27.27 -5.46 5.14
CA VAL A 491 -26.34 -4.73 4.30
C VAL A 491 -25.60 -5.75 3.44
N VAL A 492 -25.65 -5.57 2.13
CA VAL A 492 -24.92 -6.38 1.16
C VAL A 492 -23.63 -5.68 0.83
N VAL A 493 -22.51 -6.41 0.90
CA VAL A 493 -21.16 -5.93 0.54
C VAL A 493 -20.63 -6.82 -0.58
N ILE A 494 -20.08 -6.18 -1.61
CA ILE A 494 -19.35 -6.84 -2.70
C ILE A 494 -17.87 -6.61 -2.48
N GLY A 495 -17.11 -7.69 -2.38
CA GLY A 495 -15.67 -7.63 -2.16
C GLY A 495 -14.95 -8.84 -2.75
N SER A 496 -13.66 -8.68 -2.99
CA SER A 496 -12.77 -9.77 -3.40
C SER A 496 -12.12 -10.39 -2.17
N CYS A 497 -12.56 -11.61 -1.81
CA CYS A 497 -12.06 -12.32 -0.64
C CYS A 497 -10.74 -13.01 -0.96
N MET A 498 -9.67 -12.60 -0.28
CA MET A 498 -8.32 -13.10 -0.49
C MET A 498 -7.94 -14.22 0.48
N THR A 499 -7.22 -15.22 -0.03
CA THR A 499 -6.68 -16.34 0.74
C THR A 499 -5.31 -16.72 0.18
N PRO A 500 -4.24 -16.79 1.00
CA PRO A 500 -4.15 -16.35 2.40
C PRO A 500 -4.27 -14.83 2.55
N PRO A 501 -4.80 -14.31 3.67
CA PRO A 501 -5.04 -12.88 3.88
C PRO A 501 -3.78 -12.00 3.85
N ASP A 502 -2.65 -12.50 4.28
CA ASP A 502 -1.38 -11.77 4.39
C ASP A 502 -0.38 -12.06 3.27
N SER A 503 -0.75 -12.83 2.26
CA SER A 503 0.13 -13.26 1.16
C SER A 503 0.71 -12.12 0.31
N ILE A 504 0.12 -10.92 0.38
CA ILE A 504 0.67 -9.73 -0.26
C ILE A 504 1.91 -9.23 0.50
N PHE A 505 1.93 -9.39 1.82
CA PHE A 505 2.95 -8.80 2.72
C PHE A 505 3.97 -9.81 3.20
N ASN A 506 3.57 -11.06 3.36
CA ASN A 506 4.39 -12.12 3.90
C ASN A 506 4.55 -13.24 2.87
N GLU A 507 5.75 -13.82 2.83
CA GLU A 507 6.00 -15.01 2.00
C GLU A 507 5.21 -16.19 2.56
N CYS A 508 4.43 -16.86 1.70
CA CYS A 508 3.69 -18.07 2.02
C CYS A 508 3.80 -19.08 0.88
N ASP A 509 3.66 -20.37 1.22
CA ASP A 509 3.74 -21.46 0.24
C ASP A 509 2.46 -21.59 -0.62
N GLU A 510 1.35 -21.03 -0.13
CA GLU A 510 0.05 -21.09 -0.79
C GLU A 510 -0.07 -19.99 -1.85
N SER A 511 -0.61 -20.34 -3.01
CA SER A 511 -0.89 -19.37 -4.07
C SER A 511 -2.05 -18.46 -3.64
N LEU A 512 -1.89 -17.17 -3.86
CA LEU A 512 -2.96 -16.19 -3.63
C LEU A 512 -4.17 -16.50 -4.49
N THR A 513 -5.32 -16.62 -3.86
CA THR A 513 -6.63 -16.64 -4.50
C THR A 513 -7.44 -15.41 -4.09
N SER A 514 -8.16 -14.81 -5.03
CA SER A 514 -9.01 -13.64 -4.81
C SER A 514 -10.37 -13.89 -5.44
N VAL A 515 -11.38 -14.17 -4.59
CA VAL A 515 -12.70 -14.64 -4.98
C VAL A 515 -13.74 -13.55 -4.81
N LEU A 516 -14.31 -13.06 -5.92
CA LEU A 516 -15.41 -12.09 -5.87
C LEU A 516 -16.61 -12.69 -5.15
N SER A 517 -17.01 -12.06 -4.06
CA SER A 517 -18.01 -12.56 -3.13
C SER A 517 -19.07 -11.53 -2.80
N GLU A 518 -20.29 -12.01 -2.60
CA GLU A 518 -21.38 -11.30 -1.94
C GLU A 518 -21.35 -11.66 -0.45
N ILE A 519 -21.28 -10.66 0.41
CA ILE A 519 -21.30 -10.79 1.86
C ILE A 519 -22.54 -10.08 2.36
N ARG A 520 -23.49 -10.83 2.95
CA ARG A 520 -24.73 -10.31 3.53
C ARG A 520 -24.57 -10.18 5.03
N LEU A 521 -24.69 -8.98 5.53
CA LEU A 521 -24.52 -8.60 6.93
C LEU A 521 -25.90 -8.37 7.55
N ASN A 522 -26.40 -9.32 8.34
CA ASN A 522 -27.71 -9.19 8.98
C ASN A 522 -27.60 -8.36 10.27
N LEU A 523 -28.23 -7.20 10.29
CA LEU A 523 -28.12 -6.21 11.37
C LEU A 523 -28.84 -6.62 12.65
N LYS A 524 -29.89 -7.49 12.55
CA LYS A 524 -30.64 -7.98 13.71
C LYS A 524 -29.92 -9.12 14.43
N THR A 525 -29.31 -10.04 13.66
CA THR A 525 -28.69 -11.23 14.24
C THR A 525 -27.21 -11.05 14.54
N GLY A 526 -26.56 -10.03 14.00
CA GLY A 526 -25.11 -9.81 14.10
C GLY A 526 -24.27 -10.86 13.37
N LYS A 527 -24.86 -11.59 12.41
CA LYS A 527 -24.21 -12.67 11.64
C LYS A 527 -24.23 -12.36 10.15
N SER A 528 -23.27 -12.94 9.44
CA SER A 528 -23.19 -12.81 7.99
C SER A 528 -23.34 -14.15 7.28
N THR A 529 -23.66 -14.06 5.99
CA THR A 529 -23.47 -15.13 5.01
C THR A 529 -22.56 -14.63 3.89
N ARG A 530 -21.74 -15.50 3.34
CA ARG A 530 -20.85 -15.19 2.22
C ARG A 530 -21.00 -16.25 1.13
N ARG A 531 -21.12 -15.80 -0.11
CA ARG A 531 -21.14 -16.68 -1.28
C ARG A 531 -20.28 -16.14 -2.40
N PRO A 532 -19.53 -16.98 -3.13
CA PRO A 532 -18.94 -16.59 -4.41
C PRO A 532 -20.03 -16.13 -5.37
N ILE A 533 -19.75 -15.10 -6.17
CA ILE A 533 -20.67 -14.63 -7.21
C ILE A 533 -20.50 -15.44 -8.48
N ILE A 534 -19.26 -15.77 -8.82
CA ILE A 534 -18.91 -16.53 -10.02
C ILE A 534 -18.92 -18.03 -9.70
N SER A 535 -19.38 -18.84 -10.65
CA SER A 535 -19.35 -20.30 -10.52
C SER A 535 -17.91 -20.83 -10.40
N GLU A 536 -17.73 -21.95 -9.70
CA GLU A 536 -16.40 -22.53 -9.48
C GLU A 536 -15.68 -22.86 -10.81
N SER A 537 -16.43 -23.25 -11.85
CA SER A 537 -15.87 -23.58 -13.17
C SER A 537 -15.35 -22.36 -13.96
N GLU A 538 -15.80 -21.15 -13.61
CA GLU A 538 -15.41 -19.91 -14.28
C GLU A 538 -14.57 -18.99 -13.38
N GLN A 539 -14.25 -19.47 -12.18
CA GLN A 539 -13.52 -18.70 -11.17
C GLN A 539 -12.16 -18.23 -11.73
N VAL A 540 -11.86 -16.96 -11.52
CA VAL A 540 -10.60 -16.29 -11.81
C VAL A 540 -10.25 -15.37 -10.65
N ASN A 541 -8.97 -15.06 -10.47
CA ASN A 541 -8.53 -14.08 -9.47
C ASN A 541 -8.91 -12.68 -9.92
N LEU A 542 -9.82 -12.06 -9.19
CA LEU A 542 -10.33 -10.72 -9.48
C LEU A 542 -9.95 -9.75 -8.37
N GLU A 543 -9.23 -8.72 -8.74
CA GLU A 543 -8.79 -7.64 -7.87
C GLU A 543 -8.68 -6.33 -8.67
N ALA A 544 -8.44 -5.21 -8.01
CA ALA A 544 -8.34 -3.88 -8.60
C ALA A 544 -9.43 -3.57 -9.63
N GLY A 545 -10.31 -2.65 -9.34
CA GLY A 545 -11.40 -2.32 -10.26
C GLY A 545 -12.47 -1.45 -9.59
N MET A 546 -13.66 -1.47 -10.17
CA MET A 546 -14.76 -0.65 -9.68
C MET A 546 -16.13 -1.08 -10.17
N VAL A 547 -17.13 -0.46 -9.61
CA VAL A 547 -18.50 -0.36 -10.14
C VAL A 547 -18.71 1.01 -10.81
N ASN A 548 -19.83 1.21 -11.49
CA ASN A 548 -20.22 2.55 -11.93
C ASN A 548 -20.33 3.48 -10.71
N ARG A 549 -19.49 4.52 -10.65
CA ARG A 549 -19.42 5.47 -9.52
C ARG A 549 -20.75 6.19 -9.25
N ASN A 550 -21.59 6.35 -10.27
CA ASN A 550 -22.94 6.92 -10.09
C ASN A 550 -23.89 5.97 -9.33
N ARG A 551 -23.49 4.72 -9.08
CA ARG A 551 -24.21 3.71 -8.29
C ARG A 551 -23.55 3.39 -6.96
N LEU A 552 -22.46 4.07 -6.61
CA LEU A 552 -21.77 3.81 -5.35
C LEU A 552 -22.70 4.00 -4.14
N GLY A 553 -22.71 3.03 -3.24
CA GLY A 553 -23.60 3.03 -2.07
C GLY A 553 -25.04 2.63 -2.40
N ARG A 554 -25.33 2.16 -3.60
CA ARG A 554 -26.64 1.75 -4.08
C ARG A 554 -26.53 0.38 -4.76
N ARG A 555 -27.66 -0.29 -4.91
CA ARG A 555 -27.70 -1.58 -5.59
C ARG A 555 -27.16 -1.43 -7.01
N THR A 556 -26.15 -2.24 -7.33
CA THR A 556 -25.46 -2.23 -8.61
C THR A 556 -25.47 -3.62 -9.23
N ARG A 557 -25.53 -3.70 -10.54
CA ARG A 557 -25.56 -4.95 -11.28
C ARG A 557 -24.20 -5.35 -11.82
N TYR A 558 -23.37 -4.40 -12.23
CA TYR A 558 -22.11 -4.71 -12.89
C TYR A 558 -20.90 -4.24 -12.09
N ALA A 559 -19.87 -5.10 -12.04
CA ALA A 559 -18.54 -4.77 -11.59
C ALA A 559 -17.53 -5.00 -12.72
N TYR A 560 -16.49 -4.17 -12.76
CA TYR A 560 -15.38 -4.26 -13.72
C TYR A 560 -14.11 -4.45 -12.91
N LEU A 561 -13.50 -5.65 -12.99
CA LEU A 561 -12.40 -6.04 -12.13
C LEU A 561 -11.24 -6.57 -12.97
N ALA A 562 -10.02 -6.25 -12.58
CA ALA A 562 -8.83 -6.76 -13.18
C ALA A 562 -8.69 -8.28 -12.98
N ILE A 563 -8.32 -9.00 -14.02
CA ILE A 563 -7.95 -10.41 -13.96
C ILE A 563 -6.49 -10.46 -13.51
N ALA A 564 -6.29 -10.65 -12.20
CA ALA A 564 -4.99 -10.65 -11.55
C ALA A 564 -4.25 -11.97 -11.72
N GLU A 565 -4.06 -12.37 -12.98
CA GLU A 565 -3.39 -13.61 -13.40
C GLU A 565 -2.48 -13.36 -14.59
N PRO A 566 -1.21 -13.85 -14.54
CA PRO A 566 -0.53 -14.45 -13.38
C PRO A 566 -0.19 -13.37 -12.33
N TRP A 567 -0.48 -13.64 -11.07
CA TRP A 567 -0.19 -12.69 -9.99
C TRP A 567 1.30 -12.27 -9.99
N PRO A 568 1.62 -10.99 -9.80
CA PRO A 568 0.77 -9.81 -9.58
C PRO A 568 0.40 -9.03 -10.87
N LYS A 569 0.50 -9.63 -12.07
CA LYS A 569 0.18 -9.00 -13.35
C LYS A 569 -1.31 -9.11 -13.66
N VAL A 570 -1.80 -8.21 -14.50
CA VAL A 570 -3.21 -8.13 -14.92
C VAL A 570 -3.32 -8.41 -16.42
N SER A 571 -3.80 -9.60 -16.79
CA SER A 571 -3.90 -10.06 -18.19
C SER A 571 -5.10 -9.50 -18.96
N GLY A 572 -6.04 -8.87 -18.28
CA GLY A 572 -7.27 -8.34 -18.85
C GLY A 572 -8.18 -7.84 -17.74
N PHE A 573 -9.43 -7.60 -18.08
CA PHE A 573 -10.47 -7.34 -17.10
C PHE A 573 -11.73 -8.15 -17.37
N ALA A 574 -12.53 -8.34 -16.32
CA ALA A 574 -13.83 -8.98 -16.39
C ALA A 574 -14.95 -7.97 -16.12
N LYS A 575 -16.01 -8.01 -16.88
CA LYS A 575 -17.32 -7.47 -16.57
C LYS A 575 -18.15 -8.57 -15.95
N ILE A 576 -18.60 -8.38 -14.72
CA ILE A 576 -19.35 -9.39 -13.97
C ILE A 576 -20.76 -8.86 -13.72
N ASP A 577 -21.78 -9.65 -14.08
CA ASP A 577 -23.15 -9.45 -13.63
C ASP A 577 -23.29 -10.03 -12.21
N LEU A 578 -23.38 -9.16 -11.22
CA LEU A 578 -23.41 -9.54 -9.79
C LEU A 578 -24.67 -10.35 -9.40
N PHE A 579 -25.72 -10.31 -10.21
CA PHE A 579 -26.96 -11.04 -9.92
C PHE A 579 -26.97 -12.44 -10.51
N THR A 580 -26.46 -12.57 -11.75
CA THR A 580 -26.45 -13.86 -12.45
C THR A 580 -25.15 -14.63 -12.30
N GLY A 581 -24.05 -13.94 -11.97
CA GLY A 581 -22.70 -14.50 -11.97
C GLY A 581 -22.09 -14.63 -13.36
N GLU A 582 -22.75 -14.10 -14.42
CA GLU A 582 -22.19 -14.11 -15.78
C GLU A 582 -20.90 -13.28 -15.83
N VAL A 583 -19.87 -13.85 -16.46
CA VAL A 583 -18.55 -13.22 -16.61
C VAL A 583 -18.24 -13.04 -18.08
N LYS A 584 -18.01 -11.79 -18.49
CA LYS A 584 -17.45 -11.45 -19.80
C LYS A 584 -16.03 -10.93 -19.61
N LYS A 585 -15.07 -11.41 -20.43
CA LYS A 585 -13.66 -11.08 -20.28
C LYS A 585 -13.16 -10.31 -21.50
N HIS A 586 -12.40 -9.26 -21.24
CA HIS A 586 -11.56 -8.60 -22.22
C HIS A 586 -10.10 -8.91 -21.90
N ILE A 587 -9.41 -9.62 -22.79
CA ILE A 587 -8.00 -10.02 -22.63
C ILE A 587 -7.14 -9.14 -23.50
N TYR A 588 -6.11 -8.54 -22.95
CA TYR A 588 -5.24 -7.58 -23.66
C TYR A 588 -4.39 -8.22 -24.76
N GLY A 589 -4.13 -9.52 -24.68
CA GLY A 589 -3.34 -10.29 -25.63
C GLY A 589 -2.12 -10.97 -25.02
N ASP A 590 -1.35 -11.68 -25.87
CA ASP A 590 -0.13 -12.38 -25.40
C ASP A 590 0.90 -11.40 -24.89
N LYS A 591 1.40 -11.64 -23.65
CA LYS A 591 2.36 -10.78 -22.92
C LYS A 591 1.96 -9.30 -22.83
N LYS A 592 0.67 -9.03 -22.91
CA LYS A 592 0.12 -7.71 -22.64
C LYS A 592 -0.58 -7.71 -21.29
N PHE A 593 -0.19 -6.76 -20.45
CA PHE A 593 -0.71 -6.65 -19.08
C PHE A 593 -1.08 -5.21 -18.79
N GLY A 594 -2.20 -5.02 -18.12
CA GLY A 594 -2.72 -3.70 -17.79
C GLY A 594 -2.69 -3.38 -16.29
N GLY A 595 -3.45 -2.36 -15.95
CA GLY A 595 -3.73 -1.95 -14.59
C GLY A 595 -5.23 -2.07 -14.27
N GLU A 596 -5.66 -1.27 -13.29
CA GLU A 596 -7.07 -1.15 -12.91
C GLU A 596 -7.95 -0.76 -14.11
N PRO A 597 -9.04 -1.49 -14.39
CA PRO A 597 -10.03 -1.10 -15.39
C PRO A 597 -10.91 0.03 -14.82
N PHE A 598 -10.74 1.23 -15.36
CA PHE A 598 -11.49 2.40 -14.91
C PHE A 598 -12.77 2.55 -15.75
N PHE A 599 -13.95 2.40 -15.12
CA PHE A 599 -15.23 2.65 -15.77
C PHE A 599 -15.54 4.14 -15.83
N LEU A 600 -15.74 4.66 -17.03
CA LEU A 600 -16.19 6.02 -17.31
C LEU A 600 -17.59 5.96 -17.94
N PRO A 601 -18.64 6.45 -17.27
CA PRO A 601 -19.97 6.50 -17.86
C PRO A 601 -19.99 7.42 -19.10
N ARG A 602 -20.85 7.12 -20.06
CA ARG A 602 -21.00 7.92 -21.29
C ARG A 602 -21.53 9.31 -20.98
N ASP A 603 -22.40 9.41 -19.99
CA ASP A 603 -22.93 10.65 -19.44
C ASP A 603 -23.13 10.52 -17.92
N ASP A 604 -23.39 11.65 -17.27
CA ASP A 604 -23.65 11.70 -15.82
C ASP A 604 -25.12 11.44 -15.47
N ASN A 605 -25.95 11.03 -16.43
CA ASN A 605 -27.35 10.76 -16.19
C ASN A 605 -27.53 9.42 -15.44
N CYS A 606 -28.00 9.47 -14.21
CA CYS A 606 -28.26 8.27 -13.40
C CYS A 606 -29.40 7.38 -13.94
N GLU A 607 -30.19 7.82 -14.92
CA GLU A 607 -31.22 7.05 -15.60
C GLU A 607 -30.68 6.24 -16.77
N SER A 608 -29.47 6.54 -17.28
CA SER A 608 -28.80 5.78 -18.31
C SER A 608 -28.54 4.33 -17.85
N ALA A 609 -28.38 3.40 -18.80
CA ALA A 609 -28.04 2.03 -18.48
C ALA A 609 -26.74 2.00 -17.67
N GLU A 610 -26.69 1.16 -16.64
CA GLU A 610 -25.58 1.13 -15.69
C GLU A 610 -24.23 0.85 -16.36
N ASP A 611 -24.25 0.06 -17.43
CA ASP A 611 -23.06 -0.33 -18.21
C ASP A 611 -22.87 0.51 -19.48
N ASP A 612 -23.63 1.59 -19.67
CA ASP A 612 -23.41 2.53 -20.77
C ASP A 612 -22.21 3.44 -20.50
N GLY A 613 -21.06 3.05 -21.05
CA GLY A 613 -19.81 3.75 -20.81
C GLY A 613 -18.62 3.05 -21.43
N TYR A 614 -17.45 3.38 -20.93
CA TYR A 614 -16.17 2.88 -21.43
C TYR A 614 -15.28 2.42 -20.29
N ILE A 615 -14.44 1.42 -20.56
CA ILE A 615 -13.34 1.04 -19.68
C ILE A 615 -12.05 1.63 -20.23
N ILE A 616 -11.35 2.37 -19.37
CA ILE A 616 -10.06 2.98 -19.69
C ILE A 616 -8.98 2.29 -18.87
N SER A 617 -7.91 1.83 -19.52
CA SER A 617 -6.81 1.18 -18.81
C SER A 617 -5.47 1.41 -19.54
N PHE A 618 -4.40 1.63 -18.78
CA PHE A 618 -3.04 1.52 -19.31
C PHE A 618 -2.70 0.05 -19.54
N VAL A 619 -2.16 -0.26 -20.72
CA VAL A 619 -1.74 -1.59 -21.10
C VAL A 619 -0.30 -1.55 -21.58
N HIS A 620 0.53 -2.44 -21.05
CA HIS A 620 1.93 -2.60 -21.44
C HIS A 620 2.14 -3.90 -22.21
N ASP A 621 2.84 -3.82 -23.31
CA ASP A 621 3.25 -4.97 -24.11
C ASP A 621 4.71 -5.32 -23.81
N GLU A 622 4.93 -6.45 -23.13
CA GLU A 622 6.26 -6.93 -22.76
C GLU A 622 7.08 -7.44 -23.96
N ASN A 623 6.46 -7.68 -25.13
CA ASN A 623 7.21 -8.03 -26.35
C ASN A 623 7.84 -6.80 -26.99
N SER A 624 7.07 -5.71 -27.14
CA SER A 624 7.52 -4.46 -27.75
C SER A 624 8.11 -3.47 -26.74
N TRP A 625 7.90 -3.71 -25.45
CA TRP A 625 8.29 -2.84 -24.33
C TRP A 625 7.67 -1.43 -24.41
N LYS A 626 6.45 -1.35 -24.94
CA LYS A 626 5.69 -0.12 -25.13
C LYS A 626 4.37 -0.18 -24.38
N SER A 627 3.87 1.00 -24.02
CA SER A 627 2.58 1.13 -23.35
C SER A 627 1.59 1.93 -24.20
N GLU A 628 0.31 1.67 -23.96
CA GLU A 628 -0.81 2.37 -24.59
C GLU A 628 -1.93 2.59 -23.58
N LEU A 629 -2.77 3.58 -23.80
CA LEU A 629 -4.05 3.72 -23.14
C LEU A 629 -5.13 3.13 -24.03
N GLN A 630 -5.84 2.11 -23.56
CA GLN A 630 -6.96 1.50 -24.27
C GLN A 630 -8.27 2.08 -23.78
N VAL A 631 -9.20 2.27 -24.71
CA VAL A 631 -10.59 2.63 -24.46
C VAL A 631 -11.47 1.52 -25.03
N VAL A 632 -12.19 0.84 -24.15
CA VAL A 632 -13.01 -0.34 -24.47
C VAL A 632 -14.47 -0.01 -24.17
N ASP A 633 -15.41 -0.29 -25.09
CA ASP A 633 -16.84 -0.14 -24.82
C ASP A 633 -17.29 -1.12 -23.73
N ALA A 634 -17.92 -0.61 -22.67
CA ALA A 634 -18.25 -1.41 -21.49
C ALA A 634 -19.48 -2.34 -21.69
N ILE A 635 -20.27 -2.16 -22.74
CA ILE A 635 -21.41 -3.02 -23.06
C ILE A 635 -20.94 -4.30 -23.74
N ASN A 636 -20.18 -4.15 -24.83
CA ASN A 636 -19.81 -5.24 -25.72
C ASN A 636 -18.35 -5.71 -25.56
N LEU A 637 -17.53 -4.99 -24.79
CA LEU A 637 -16.11 -5.20 -24.54
C LEU A 637 -15.23 -5.13 -25.79
N GLN A 638 -15.64 -4.35 -26.79
CA GLN A 638 -14.84 -4.09 -27.99
C GLN A 638 -13.90 -2.91 -27.77
N LEU A 639 -12.67 -3.04 -28.28
CA LEU A 639 -11.68 -1.97 -28.26
C LEU A 639 -12.09 -0.86 -29.26
N GLU A 640 -12.41 0.33 -28.75
CA GLU A 640 -12.78 1.51 -29.54
C GLU A 640 -11.55 2.27 -30.02
N SER A 641 -10.60 2.47 -29.12
CA SER A 641 -9.36 3.17 -29.46
C SER A 641 -8.18 2.76 -28.58
N SER A 642 -6.98 2.97 -29.12
CA SER A 642 -5.72 2.80 -28.44
C SER A 642 -4.83 4.02 -28.69
N ILE A 643 -4.38 4.68 -27.63
CA ILE A 643 -3.50 5.85 -27.64
C ILE A 643 -2.10 5.36 -27.31
N LYS A 644 -1.17 5.48 -28.23
CA LYS A 644 0.22 5.05 -28.05
C LYS A 644 1.00 6.05 -27.22
N LEU A 645 1.64 5.58 -26.15
CA LEU A 645 2.37 6.42 -25.22
C LEU A 645 3.85 6.57 -25.63
N PRO A 646 4.48 7.71 -25.34
CA PRO A 646 5.87 7.98 -25.71
C PRO A 646 6.88 7.16 -24.92
N SER A 647 6.49 6.69 -23.74
CA SER A 647 7.32 5.92 -22.82
C SER A 647 6.56 4.75 -22.24
N ARG A 648 7.29 3.85 -21.59
CA ARG A 648 6.72 2.79 -20.77
C ARG A 648 5.97 3.39 -19.58
N VAL A 649 4.80 2.86 -19.26
CA VAL A 649 4.05 3.15 -18.05
C VAL A 649 4.14 1.92 -17.13
N PRO A 650 4.74 2.03 -15.95
CA PRO A 650 4.80 0.92 -15.00
C PRO A 650 3.41 0.45 -14.57
N TYR A 651 3.30 -0.79 -14.11
CA TYR A 651 2.10 -1.22 -13.40
C TYR A 651 1.92 -0.35 -12.16
N GLY A 652 0.71 0.14 -11.94
CA GLY A 652 0.40 1.09 -10.89
C GLY A 652 -0.85 0.68 -10.13
N PHE A 653 -1.44 1.64 -9.41
CA PHE A 653 -2.57 1.39 -8.54
C PHE A 653 -3.84 2.05 -9.09
N HIS A 654 -4.41 3.02 -8.37
CA HIS A 654 -5.72 3.55 -8.68
C HIS A 654 -5.69 4.78 -9.58
N GLY A 655 -6.75 4.90 -10.38
CA GLY A 655 -6.93 5.98 -11.31
C GLY A 655 -8.16 6.84 -11.04
N THR A 656 -8.21 7.97 -11.71
CA THR A 656 -9.40 8.83 -11.76
C THR A 656 -9.49 9.50 -13.13
N PHE A 657 -10.69 9.93 -13.49
CA PHE A 657 -10.93 10.77 -14.66
C PHE A 657 -11.54 12.09 -14.19
N ILE A 658 -11.00 13.19 -14.72
CA ILE A 658 -11.52 14.54 -14.49
C ILE A 658 -11.97 15.09 -15.82
N ASP A 659 -13.26 15.37 -15.95
CA ASP A 659 -13.82 15.94 -17.17
C ASP A 659 -13.33 17.38 -17.41
N ALA A 660 -13.34 17.81 -18.67
CA ALA A 660 -12.84 19.12 -19.06
C ALA A 660 -13.58 20.30 -18.39
N LYS A 661 -14.86 20.12 -18.04
CA LYS A 661 -15.65 21.16 -17.37
C LYS A 661 -15.20 21.32 -15.92
N SER A 662 -14.94 20.21 -15.24
CA SER A 662 -14.42 20.21 -13.86
C SER A 662 -13.02 20.82 -13.78
N LEU A 663 -12.17 20.61 -14.79
CA LEU A 663 -10.82 21.18 -14.83
C LEU A 663 -10.82 22.72 -14.90
N ILE A 664 -11.81 23.33 -15.53
CA ILE A 664 -11.93 24.80 -15.59
C ILE A 664 -12.03 25.41 -14.18
N ASN A 665 -12.62 24.68 -13.25
CA ASN A 665 -12.85 25.13 -11.87
C ASN A 665 -11.77 24.62 -10.89
N GLN A 666 -10.70 24.03 -11.39
CA GLN A 666 -9.64 23.49 -10.53
C GLN A 666 -9.00 24.59 -9.67
N ALA A 667 -8.94 24.37 -8.34
CA ALA A 667 -8.42 25.31 -7.34
C ALA A 667 -6.89 25.17 -7.16
#